data_342a36f8ad5495e062fb9f1678228c11
#
_entry.id   342a36f8ad5495e062fb9f1678228c11
#
_cell.length_a   1.000
_cell.length_b   1.000
_cell.length_c   1.000
_cell.angle_alpha   90.00
_cell.angle_beta   90.00
_cell.angle_gamma   90.00
#
_symmetry.space_group_name_H-M   'P 1'
#
loop_
_entity.id
_entity.type
_entity.pdbx_description
1 polymer ?
#
loop_
_entity_poly.entity_id
_entity_poly.type
_entity_poly.pdbx_seq_one_letter_code
_entity_poly.pdbx_strand_id
1 'polypeptide(L)'
;MKYDFKVSDKKWQDIWEEQGAFHASSDKTKPKFYGLVEFPYPSGAGMHVGHIKAYSGMEVICRKKRMQGYNVLFPIGFDAFGLPTENYAIKNNMHPREVTDKNITHFKQQLKRVGFSFDWTRTVDTTEESYYKWTQWIFRKMFDHGLVFRDKTLVNYCPSCKVVLSNEDSQGGKCDICHSDVVQKSKDVWYLRITEYADKLLEGLDTVDYPANIRMQQENWIGRSTGAFVNFSISGTDEKLRIYTTRPDTLFGVTFMVMAPEHPLIDKYADRISNMDAVTDYRAECAKKTEFERTQLVKDKTGVCLNGLSAINPITGKEIPIYISDYVMMGYGTGAIMAVPAHDERDYDFAKKFGIDIVEVIKGGDISKEAYTGDGEMINSGFLNGFTNKKDSIERMLEYLSEQGIGEKGVQYKMKDWAFNRQRYWGEPIPIVHCPKCGMVGVPYEELPLRLPDVKNFEPGEGGESPLAKIESFVNCKCPKCGGDAKRETDTMPQWAGSSWYFLRYIDAHNDKVFADPEELKYWLPVDWYNGGMEHVTRHLIYSRFWHRFLYDIGEVPTAEPYAKRSAQGMVLGANGVKMSKSLGNVVDPNDVVDQYGADTLRTYVLFMGDYGSAAPWSDTSVKGCRRFLDRTAALTDMIKGTGVT
;
A
#
# COMPACT_ATOMS: atom_id res chain seq x y z
N MET A 1 51.72 3.56 8.76
CA MET A 1 51.10 4.73 8.10
C MET A 1 49.77 5.02 8.82
N LYS A 2 49.54 6.20 9.33
CA LYS A 2 48.29 6.53 10.02
C LYS A 2 47.15 6.47 9.00
N TYR A 3 46.09 5.73 9.27
CA TYR A 3 44.91 5.67 8.40
C TYR A 3 44.22 7.04 8.36
N ASP A 4 44.38 7.71 7.23
CA ASP A 4 43.73 9.01 6.97
C ASP A 4 42.52 8.80 6.05
N PHE A 5 41.33 8.73 6.66
CA PHE A 5 40.10 8.52 5.93
C PHE A 5 39.77 9.67 4.95
N LYS A 6 40.16 10.89 5.25
CA LYS A 6 39.92 12.05 4.36
C LYS A 6 40.61 11.89 3.01
N VAL A 7 41.76 11.24 3.01
CA VAL A 7 42.52 10.93 1.79
C VAL A 7 42.04 9.62 1.17
N SER A 8 41.86 8.58 2.00
CA SER A 8 41.56 7.24 1.53
C SER A 8 40.16 7.12 0.97
N ASP A 9 39.15 7.71 1.60
CA ASP A 9 37.75 7.62 1.15
C ASP A 9 37.62 8.20 -0.26
N LYS A 10 38.09 9.43 -0.46
CA LYS A 10 38.05 10.08 -1.78
C LYS A 10 38.82 9.32 -2.83
N LYS A 11 40.08 8.93 -2.52
CA LYS A 11 40.93 8.18 -3.45
C LYS A 11 40.24 6.93 -3.99
N TRP A 12 39.66 6.11 -3.10
CA TRP A 12 39.08 4.87 -3.53
C TRP A 12 37.73 5.07 -4.23
N GLN A 13 36.92 6.03 -3.82
CA GLN A 13 35.69 6.39 -4.51
C GLN A 13 35.96 6.84 -5.94
N ASP A 14 36.97 7.69 -6.17
CA ASP A 14 37.36 8.13 -7.50
C ASP A 14 37.87 6.95 -8.36
N ILE A 15 38.71 6.07 -7.82
CA ILE A 15 39.19 4.86 -8.53
C ILE A 15 38.04 3.94 -8.91
N TRP A 16 37.09 3.68 -8.01
CA TRP A 16 35.95 2.84 -8.30
C TRP A 16 35.04 3.40 -9.39
N GLU A 17 34.86 4.71 -9.40
CA GLU A 17 34.06 5.39 -10.42
C GLU A 17 34.78 5.37 -11.79
N GLU A 18 36.05 5.71 -11.83
CA GLU A 18 36.87 5.69 -13.06
C GLU A 18 36.97 4.30 -13.69
N GLN A 19 37.09 3.26 -12.88
CA GLN A 19 37.21 1.90 -13.36
C GLN A 19 35.87 1.22 -13.63
N GLY A 20 34.73 1.86 -13.31
CA GLY A 20 33.41 1.23 -13.39
C GLY A 20 33.30 -0.03 -12.51
N ALA A 21 33.99 -0.05 -11.35
CA ALA A 21 34.19 -1.22 -10.53
C ALA A 21 32.87 -1.90 -10.05
N PHE A 22 31.78 -1.16 -10.08
CA PHE A 22 30.48 -1.60 -9.62
C PHE A 22 29.43 -1.75 -10.72
N HIS A 23 29.81 -1.54 -11.98
CA HIS A 23 28.90 -1.74 -13.10
C HIS A 23 28.55 -3.22 -13.26
N ALA A 24 27.28 -3.50 -13.49
CA ALA A 24 26.83 -4.83 -13.85
C ALA A 24 27.38 -5.21 -15.23
N SER A 25 27.95 -6.41 -15.34
CA SER A 25 28.55 -6.91 -16.58
C SER A 25 27.48 -7.36 -17.57
N SER A 26 27.76 -7.24 -18.86
CA SER A 26 26.99 -7.86 -19.94
C SER A 26 27.23 -9.38 -20.08
N ASP A 27 28.20 -9.91 -19.34
CA ASP A 27 28.53 -11.34 -19.34
C ASP A 27 27.49 -12.16 -18.60
N LYS A 28 26.53 -12.72 -19.32
CA LYS A 28 25.46 -13.57 -18.81
C LYS A 28 25.89 -14.99 -18.45
N THR A 29 27.15 -15.36 -18.65
CA THR A 29 27.68 -16.67 -18.24
C THR A 29 27.97 -16.75 -16.75
N LYS A 30 28.15 -15.62 -16.09
CA LYS A 30 28.34 -15.52 -14.64
C LYS A 30 27.03 -15.73 -13.90
N PRO A 31 27.06 -16.34 -12.69
CA PRO A 31 25.89 -16.35 -11.83
C PRO A 31 25.51 -14.90 -11.46
N LYS A 32 24.23 -14.57 -11.59
CA LYS A 32 23.74 -13.23 -11.28
C LYS A 32 23.45 -13.06 -9.78
N PHE A 33 23.55 -11.84 -9.31
CA PHE A 33 22.98 -11.43 -8.04
C PHE A 33 22.40 -10.03 -8.17
N TYR A 34 21.08 -9.93 -8.07
CA TYR A 34 20.37 -8.66 -8.07
C TYR A 34 19.99 -8.28 -6.63
N GLY A 35 20.81 -7.42 -6.02
CA GLY A 35 20.54 -6.82 -4.72
C GLY A 35 19.74 -5.52 -4.89
N LEU A 36 18.63 -5.36 -4.17
CA LEU A 36 17.76 -4.21 -4.27
C LEU A 36 17.54 -3.57 -2.89
N VAL A 37 17.51 -2.25 -2.87
CA VAL A 37 17.05 -1.42 -1.74
C VAL A 37 15.92 -0.50 -2.21
N GLU A 38 15.05 -0.12 -1.30
CA GLU A 38 14.06 0.91 -1.62
C GLU A 38 14.75 2.21 -2.00
N PHE A 39 14.41 2.74 -3.17
CA PHE A 39 15.00 4.00 -3.60
C PHE A 39 14.40 5.18 -2.79
N PRO A 40 15.21 6.21 -2.50
CA PRO A 40 14.78 7.28 -1.63
C PRO A 40 13.82 8.23 -2.33
N TYR A 41 12.93 8.83 -1.52
CA TYR A 41 12.18 10.02 -1.88
C TYR A 41 13.07 11.25 -1.58
N PRO A 42 13.50 12.03 -2.58
CA PRO A 42 14.46 13.13 -2.40
C PRO A 42 13.78 14.35 -1.78
N SER A 43 13.59 14.33 -0.47
CA SER A 43 13.05 15.47 0.29
C SER A 43 14.12 16.52 0.60
N GLY A 44 13.71 17.78 0.73
CA GLY A 44 14.60 18.96 0.79
C GLY A 44 15.66 19.03 1.88
N ALA A 45 15.69 18.11 2.84
CA ALA A 45 16.69 18.14 3.91
C ALA A 45 17.76 17.06 3.81
N GLY A 46 17.83 16.34 2.70
CA GLY A 46 18.80 15.28 2.54
C GLY A 46 18.44 13.99 3.30
N MET A 47 19.36 13.04 3.23
CA MET A 47 19.26 11.75 3.91
C MET A 47 19.64 11.87 5.38
N HIS A 48 19.18 10.93 6.19
CA HIS A 48 19.64 10.73 7.55
C HIS A 48 20.25 9.32 7.71
N VAL A 49 20.92 9.07 8.82
CA VAL A 49 21.64 7.81 9.08
C VAL A 49 20.74 6.56 9.03
N GLY A 50 19.42 6.70 9.16
CA GLY A 50 18.47 5.61 8.96
C GLY A 50 18.49 5.04 7.54
N HIS A 51 18.59 5.88 6.52
CA HIS A 51 18.79 5.45 5.12
C HIS A 51 20.12 4.72 4.96
N ILE A 52 21.16 5.21 5.63
CA ILE A 52 22.49 4.61 5.55
C ILE A 52 22.49 3.18 6.13
N LYS A 53 21.75 2.93 7.24
CA LYS A 53 21.58 1.57 7.79
C LYS A 53 20.91 0.65 6.76
N ALA A 54 19.83 1.11 6.14
CA ALA A 54 19.07 0.34 5.14
C ALA A 54 19.98 -0.11 3.98
N TYR A 55 20.78 0.82 3.45
CA TYR A 55 21.64 0.54 2.30
C TYR A 55 22.90 -0.25 2.66
N SER A 56 23.49 0.01 3.83
CA SER A 56 24.71 -0.67 4.27
C SER A 56 24.56 -2.18 4.40
N GLY A 57 23.38 -2.68 4.79
CA GLY A 57 23.14 -4.13 4.86
C GLY A 57 23.26 -4.81 3.51
N MET A 58 22.59 -4.28 2.48
CA MET A 58 22.65 -4.82 1.13
C MET A 58 24.03 -4.57 0.47
N GLU A 59 24.64 -3.43 0.77
CA GLU A 59 26.00 -3.08 0.33
C GLU A 59 27.01 -4.20 0.66
N VAL A 60 27.04 -4.65 1.91
CA VAL A 60 27.96 -5.71 2.36
C VAL A 60 27.72 -7.00 1.59
N ILE A 61 26.45 -7.38 1.38
CA ILE A 61 26.07 -8.59 0.63
C ILE A 61 26.51 -8.46 -0.82
N CYS A 62 26.25 -7.32 -1.46
CA CYS A 62 26.63 -7.09 -2.86
C CYS A 62 28.15 -7.13 -3.06
N ARG A 63 28.93 -6.51 -2.16
CA ARG A 63 30.41 -6.62 -2.21
C ARG A 63 30.88 -8.04 -2.03
N LYS A 64 30.34 -8.78 -1.06
CA LYS A 64 30.66 -10.21 -0.86
C LYS A 64 30.38 -11.02 -2.12
N LYS A 65 29.23 -10.81 -2.77
CA LYS A 65 28.84 -11.52 -4.00
C LYS A 65 29.79 -11.19 -5.15
N ARG A 66 30.23 -9.93 -5.32
CA ARG A 66 31.26 -9.57 -6.31
C ARG A 66 32.58 -10.28 -6.04
N MET A 67 33.03 -10.34 -4.78
CA MET A 67 34.25 -11.08 -4.38
C MET A 67 34.13 -12.58 -4.66
N GLN A 68 32.93 -13.13 -4.69
CA GLN A 68 32.63 -14.51 -5.03
C GLN A 68 32.49 -14.77 -6.55
N GLY A 69 32.69 -13.74 -7.38
CA GLY A 69 32.64 -13.86 -8.84
C GLY A 69 31.25 -13.72 -9.47
N TYR A 70 30.23 -13.32 -8.68
CA TYR A 70 28.90 -13.05 -9.25
C TYR A 70 28.91 -11.76 -10.10
N ASN A 71 28.07 -11.77 -11.14
CA ASN A 71 27.62 -10.55 -11.80
C ASN A 71 26.56 -9.88 -10.90
N VAL A 72 26.90 -8.73 -10.34
CA VAL A 72 26.05 -8.08 -9.34
C VAL A 72 25.40 -6.81 -9.89
N LEU A 73 24.07 -6.80 -9.90
CA LEU A 73 23.27 -5.59 -10.13
C LEU A 73 22.85 -5.02 -8.77
N PHE A 74 23.37 -3.81 -8.45
CA PHE A 74 23.00 -3.07 -7.25
C PHE A 74 22.78 -1.60 -7.62
N PRO A 75 21.60 -1.26 -8.14
CA PRO A 75 21.26 0.07 -8.63
C PRO A 75 20.70 0.97 -7.53
N ILE A 76 20.63 2.25 -7.83
CA ILE A 76 19.93 3.27 -7.04
C ILE A 76 19.29 4.30 -7.97
N GLY A 77 18.13 4.83 -7.59
CA GLY A 77 17.41 5.89 -8.29
C GLY A 77 16.63 6.75 -7.31
N PHE A 78 15.65 7.49 -7.82
CA PHE A 78 14.92 8.48 -7.04
C PHE A 78 13.43 8.41 -7.34
N ASP A 79 12.62 8.23 -6.30
CA ASP A 79 11.17 8.39 -6.35
C ASP A 79 10.84 9.85 -6.10
N ALA A 80 10.57 10.62 -7.15
CA ALA A 80 10.63 12.06 -7.05
C ALA A 80 9.32 12.80 -7.37
N PHE A 81 8.28 12.11 -7.87
CA PHE A 81 6.93 12.64 -7.92
C PHE A 81 6.26 12.62 -6.54
N GLY A 82 5.22 13.42 -6.36
CA GLY A 82 4.33 13.35 -5.21
C GLY A 82 4.17 14.64 -4.42
N LEU A 83 3.22 14.57 -3.50
CA LEU A 83 2.75 15.69 -2.68
C LEU A 83 3.83 16.39 -1.83
N PRO A 84 4.80 15.68 -1.19
CA PRO A 84 5.77 16.38 -0.35
C PRO A 84 6.60 17.39 -1.12
N THR A 85 7.05 17.06 -2.33
CA THR A 85 7.82 17.98 -3.18
C THR A 85 6.95 19.12 -3.68
N GLU A 86 5.71 18.83 -4.11
CA GLU A 86 4.78 19.86 -4.58
C GLU A 86 4.41 20.85 -3.46
N ASN A 87 4.07 20.35 -2.26
CA ASN A 87 3.76 21.20 -1.12
C ASN A 87 4.96 22.07 -0.69
N TYR A 88 6.19 21.52 -0.76
CA TYR A 88 7.39 22.30 -0.49
C TYR A 88 7.60 23.39 -1.56
N ALA A 89 7.39 23.07 -2.82
CA ALA A 89 7.50 23.99 -3.93
C ALA A 89 6.50 25.16 -3.82
N ILE A 90 5.24 24.86 -3.52
CA ILE A 90 4.18 25.89 -3.26
C ILE A 90 4.61 26.81 -2.11
N LYS A 91 4.99 26.23 -0.96
CA LYS A 91 5.38 26.99 0.23
C LYS A 91 6.57 27.94 -0.02
N ASN A 92 7.48 27.56 -0.90
CA ASN A 92 8.71 28.33 -1.19
C ASN A 92 8.65 29.11 -2.52
N ASN A 93 7.50 29.12 -3.18
CA ASN A 93 7.30 29.76 -4.48
C ASN A 93 8.36 29.34 -5.53
N MET A 94 8.61 28.03 -5.61
CA MET A 94 9.54 27.37 -6.53
C MET A 94 8.79 26.42 -7.45
N HIS A 95 9.36 26.10 -8.62
CA HIS A 95 8.78 25.03 -9.45
C HIS A 95 9.18 23.64 -8.90
N PRO A 96 8.26 22.62 -8.88
CA PRO A 96 8.57 21.30 -8.35
C PRO A 96 9.76 20.62 -9.03
N ARG A 97 10.00 20.86 -10.34
CA ARG A 97 11.16 20.37 -11.08
C ARG A 97 12.47 20.88 -10.48
N GLU A 98 12.57 22.18 -10.21
CA GLU A 98 13.77 22.78 -9.62
C GLU A 98 14.08 22.20 -8.23
N VAL A 99 13.03 22.00 -7.43
CA VAL A 99 13.15 21.38 -6.10
C VAL A 99 13.65 19.94 -6.23
N THR A 100 13.06 19.18 -7.16
CA THR A 100 13.42 17.79 -7.44
C THR A 100 14.89 17.67 -7.87
N ASP A 101 15.31 18.43 -8.86
CA ASP A 101 16.68 18.36 -9.42
C ASP A 101 17.73 18.71 -8.36
N LYS A 102 17.46 19.74 -7.55
CA LYS A 102 18.33 20.13 -6.43
C LYS A 102 18.42 19.00 -5.38
N ASN A 103 17.31 18.43 -5.02
CA ASN A 103 17.25 17.39 -3.99
C ASN A 103 17.91 16.09 -4.47
N ILE A 104 17.66 15.66 -5.71
CA ILE A 104 18.32 14.48 -6.32
C ILE A 104 19.83 14.68 -6.33
N THR A 105 20.30 15.86 -6.75
CA THR A 105 21.72 16.19 -6.76
C THR A 105 22.32 16.06 -5.36
N HIS A 106 21.66 16.59 -4.34
CA HIS A 106 22.11 16.50 -2.96
C HIS A 106 22.17 15.06 -2.44
N PHE A 107 21.11 14.29 -2.67
CA PHE A 107 21.06 12.87 -2.27
C PHE A 107 22.14 12.04 -2.94
N LYS A 108 22.35 12.26 -4.25
CA LYS A 108 23.42 11.60 -5.02
C LYS A 108 24.81 11.89 -4.44
N GLN A 109 25.06 13.14 -4.06
CA GLN A 109 26.32 13.52 -3.40
C GLN A 109 26.49 12.82 -2.04
N GLN A 110 25.45 12.78 -1.20
CA GLN A 110 25.50 12.09 0.09
C GLN A 110 25.79 10.59 -0.08
N LEU A 111 25.10 9.91 -1.03
CA LEU A 111 25.30 8.48 -1.30
C LEU A 111 26.70 8.17 -1.82
N LYS A 112 27.22 9.01 -2.73
CA LYS A 112 28.61 8.88 -3.23
C LYS A 112 29.62 9.05 -2.11
N ARG A 113 29.46 10.03 -1.23
CA ARG A 113 30.34 10.26 -0.07
C ARG A 113 30.38 9.10 0.92
N VAL A 114 29.27 8.39 1.11
CA VAL A 114 29.24 7.17 1.94
C VAL A 114 29.97 6.01 1.26
N GLY A 115 30.21 6.07 -0.05
CA GLY A 115 31.00 5.10 -0.80
C GLY A 115 30.28 3.77 -1.02
N PHE A 116 28.98 3.78 -1.28
CA PHE A 116 28.22 2.60 -1.67
C PHE A 116 28.60 2.11 -3.07
N SER A 117 28.57 0.80 -3.27
CA SER A 117 28.87 0.13 -4.53
C SER A 117 27.69 0.08 -5.50
N PHE A 118 26.94 1.18 -5.61
CA PHE A 118 25.84 1.29 -6.56
C PHE A 118 26.32 1.35 -8.01
N ASP A 119 25.57 0.73 -8.89
CA ASP A 119 25.72 0.90 -10.34
C ASP A 119 24.99 2.19 -10.77
N TRP A 120 25.72 3.29 -10.78
CA TRP A 120 25.21 4.61 -11.15
C TRP A 120 24.80 4.73 -12.62
N THR A 121 25.24 3.81 -13.49
CA THR A 121 24.86 3.82 -14.90
C THR A 121 23.42 3.40 -15.13
N ARG A 122 22.78 2.83 -14.12
CA ARG A 122 21.38 2.36 -14.16
C ARG A 122 20.45 3.20 -13.31
N THR A 123 20.87 4.41 -12.96
CA THR A 123 20.08 5.35 -12.16
C THR A 123 18.79 5.74 -12.91
N VAL A 124 17.68 5.76 -12.21
CA VAL A 124 16.38 6.23 -12.71
C VAL A 124 15.84 7.36 -11.84
N ASP A 125 15.06 8.23 -12.45
CA ASP A 125 14.28 9.28 -11.82
C ASP A 125 12.83 9.13 -12.31
N THR A 126 11.89 8.94 -11.38
CA THR A 126 10.49 8.71 -11.73
C THR A 126 9.85 9.91 -12.42
N THR A 127 10.44 11.10 -12.33
CA THR A 127 9.93 12.33 -12.95
C THR A 127 10.44 12.58 -14.38
N GLU A 128 11.37 11.76 -14.85
CA GLU A 128 11.86 11.82 -16.21
C GLU A 128 10.86 11.23 -17.21
N GLU A 129 10.68 11.89 -18.36
CA GLU A 129 9.79 11.43 -19.43
C GLU A 129 10.12 10.01 -19.92
N SER A 130 11.40 9.69 -19.99
CA SER A 130 11.93 8.37 -20.35
C SER A 130 11.56 7.28 -19.35
N TYR A 131 11.23 7.66 -18.10
CA TYR A 131 10.75 6.75 -17.07
C TYR A 131 9.22 6.68 -17.06
N TYR A 132 8.52 7.82 -16.85
CA TYR A 132 7.08 7.77 -16.64
C TYR A 132 6.28 7.42 -17.91
N LYS A 133 6.87 7.51 -19.10
CA LYS A 133 6.34 6.90 -20.32
C LYS A 133 5.92 5.44 -20.08
N TRP A 134 6.74 4.69 -19.38
CA TRP A 134 6.51 3.28 -19.12
C TRP A 134 5.55 3.03 -17.94
N THR A 135 5.51 3.93 -16.96
CA THR A 135 4.43 3.93 -15.95
C THR A 135 3.08 4.08 -16.61
N GLN A 136 2.97 5.05 -17.53
CA GLN A 136 1.75 5.26 -18.33
C GLN A 136 1.43 4.08 -19.24
N TRP A 137 2.44 3.44 -19.82
CA TRP A 137 2.28 2.24 -20.65
C TRP A 137 1.71 1.07 -19.85
N ILE A 138 2.22 0.81 -18.64
CA ILE A 138 1.70 -0.25 -17.76
C ILE A 138 0.25 0.06 -17.36
N PHE A 139 -0.02 1.29 -16.94
CA PHE A 139 -1.39 1.72 -16.62
C PHE A 139 -2.34 1.52 -17.81
N ARG A 140 -1.88 1.87 -19.01
CA ARG A 140 -2.65 1.72 -20.24
C ARG A 140 -2.94 0.24 -20.56
N LYS A 141 -1.97 -0.65 -20.35
CA LYS A 141 -2.17 -2.11 -20.43
C LYS A 141 -3.21 -2.59 -19.42
N MET A 142 -3.14 -2.14 -18.16
CA MET A 142 -4.16 -2.46 -17.15
C MET A 142 -5.55 -1.96 -17.56
N PHE A 143 -5.65 -0.76 -18.11
CA PHE A 143 -6.92 -0.23 -18.62
C PHE A 143 -7.49 -1.09 -19.75
N ASP A 144 -6.68 -1.50 -20.72
CA ASP A 144 -7.11 -2.36 -21.82
C ASP A 144 -7.55 -3.76 -21.38
N HIS A 145 -7.04 -4.24 -20.24
CA HIS A 145 -7.43 -5.52 -19.65
C HIS A 145 -8.56 -5.40 -18.61
N GLY A 146 -9.19 -4.22 -18.48
CA GLY A 146 -10.34 -4.02 -17.59
C GLY A 146 -10.01 -3.92 -16.10
N LEU A 147 -8.72 -3.83 -15.74
CA LEU A 147 -8.28 -3.68 -14.35
C LEU A 147 -8.37 -2.24 -13.84
N VAL A 148 -8.68 -1.29 -14.70
CA VAL A 148 -8.84 0.12 -14.35
C VAL A 148 -10.28 0.53 -14.57
N PHE A 149 -10.91 1.13 -13.59
CA PHE A 149 -12.26 1.69 -13.71
C PHE A 149 -12.37 3.02 -12.97
N ARG A 150 -13.43 3.76 -13.24
CA ARG A 150 -13.75 5.03 -12.57
C ARG A 150 -15.13 4.93 -11.96
N ASP A 151 -15.26 5.35 -10.71
CA ASP A 151 -16.53 5.34 -10.00
C ASP A 151 -16.68 6.59 -9.13
N LYS A 152 -17.93 7.03 -8.91
CA LYS A 152 -18.26 8.11 -8.00
C LYS A 152 -18.67 7.54 -6.65
N THR A 153 -17.79 7.68 -5.68
CA THR A 153 -17.99 7.06 -4.37
C THR A 153 -17.51 7.98 -3.23
N LEU A 154 -17.86 7.61 -2.02
CA LEU A 154 -17.29 8.21 -0.81
C LEU A 154 -15.87 7.71 -0.64
N VAL A 155 -14.94 8.64 -0.57
CA VAL A 155 -13.51 8.36 -0.42
C VAL A 155 -12.89 9.16 0.70
N ASN A 156 -11.76 8.64 1.19
CA ASN A 156 -10.91 9.38 2.11
C ASN A 156 -10.37 10.63 1.41
N TYR A 157 -10.59 11.79 1.99
CA TYR A 157 -10.14 13.07 1.46
C TYR A 157 -9.42 13.87 2.53
N CYS A 158 -8.22 14.36 2.23
CA CYS A 158 -7.49 15.28 3.08
C CYS A 158 -7.88 16.74 2.73
N PRO A 159 -8.58 17.47 3.62
CA PRO A 159 -8.95 18.85 3.34
C PRO A 159 -7.75 19.82 3.33
N SER A 160 -6.68 19.50 4.06
CA SER A 160 -5.44 20.29 4.09
C SER A 160 -4.64 20.12 2.80
N CYS A 161 -4.41 18.87 2.37
CA CYS A 161 -3.73 18.58 1.10
C CYS A 161 -4.63 18.73 -0.13
N LYS A 162 -5.95 18.84 0.06
CA LYS A 162 -6.97 18.93 -1.00
C LYS A 162 -6.89 17.76 -2.00
N VAL A 163 -6.77 16.52 -1.49
CA VAL A 163 -6.51 15.33 -2.31
C VAL A 163 -7.26 14.11 -1.80
N VAL A 164 -7.66 13.23 -2.71
CA VAL A 164 -8.17 11.89 -2.42
C VAL A 164 -7.00 11.01 -1.93
N LEU A 165 -7.26 10.21 -0.91
CA LEU A 165 -6.30 9.28 -0.32
C LEU A 165 -6.80 7.83 -0.48
N SER A 166 -5.87 6.91 -0.64
CA SER A 166 -6.15 5.48 -0.50
C SER A 166 -6.37 5.13 0.99
N ASN A 167 -6.87 3.93 1.26
CA ASN A 167 -7.00 3.45 2.64
C ASN A 167 -5.64 3.34 3.33
N GLU A 168 -4.62 2.99 2.57
CA GLU A 168 -3.24 2.88 3.02
C GLU A 168 -2.64 4.23 3.39
N ASP A 169 -3.02 5.31 2.67
CA ASP A 169 -2.52 6.68 2.90
C ASP A 169 -3.30 7.42 4.01
N SER A 170 -4.36 6.79 4.58
CA SER A 170 -5.27 7.39 5.57
C SER A 170 -5.44 6.55 6.83
N GLN A 171 -4.47 5.71 7.16
CA GLN A 171 -4.52 4.85 8.33
C GLN A 171 -4.71 5.66 9.63
N GLY A 172 -5.61 5.17 10.49
CA GLY A 172 -5.94 5.84 11.75
C GLY A 172 -6.71 7.16 11.59
N GLY A 173 -7.34 7.40 10.41
CA GLY A 173 -8.11 8.62 10.15
C GLY A 173 -7.26 9.87 9.92
N LYS A 174 -5.95 9.71 9.73
CA LYS A 174 -5.00 10.80 9.50
C LYS A 174 -4.35 10.69 8.12
N CYS A 175 -4.12 11.83 7.49
CA CYS A 175 -3.32 11.90 6.27
C CYS A 175 -1.85 11.54 6.58
N ASP A 176 -1.26 10.61 5.87
CA ASP A 176 0.11 10.18 6.09
C ASP A 176 1.17 11.26 5.75
N ILE A 177 0.78 12.29 5.00
CA ILE A 177 1.66 13.38 4.56
C ILE A 177 1.63 14.58 5.51
N CYS A 178 0.43 15.10 5.82
CA CYS A 178 0.28 16.32 6.62
C CYS A 178 -0.27 16.08 8.03
N HIS A 179 -0.65 14.85 8.35
CA HIS A 179 -1.20 14.39 9.62
C HIS A 179 -2.53 15.07 10.05
N SER A 180 -3.17 15.81 9.13
CA SER A 180 -4.51 16.36 9.34
C SER A 180 -5.57 15.27 9.34
N ASP A 181 -6.71 15.56 9.96
CA ASP A 181 -7.85 14.66 9.93
C ASP A 181 -8.38 14.47 8.50
N VAL A 182 -8.69 13.23 8.18
CA VAL A 182 -9.25 12.80 6.90
C VAL A 182 -10.77 12.80 7.03
N VAL A 183 -11.46 13.31 6.00
CA VAL A 183 -12.93 13.33 5.93
C VAL A 183 -13.42 12.45 4.78
N GLN A 184 -14.68 12.01 4.83
CA GLN A 184 -15.31 11.33 3.70
C GLN A 184 -15.88 12.37 2.74
N LYS A 185 -15.57 12.25 1.45
CA LYS A 185 -16.08 13.15 0.39
C LYS A 185 -16.48 12.33 -0.84
N SER A 186 -17.63 12.64 -1.45
CA SER A 186 -18.02 12.04 -2.71
C SER A 186 -17.20 12.65 -3.84
N LYS A 187 -16.43 11.82 -4.54
CA LYS A 187 -15.56 12.19 -5.66
C LYS A 187 -15.59 11.12 -6.75
N ASP A 188 -15.31 11.53 -7.98
CA ASP A 188 -14.97 10.60 -9.04
C ASP A 188 -13.53 10.12 -8.85
N VAL A 189 -13.33 8.80 -8.76
CA VAL A 189 -12.05 8.19 -8.44
C VAL A 189 -11.73 7.09 -9.42
N TRP A 190 -10.48 7.06 -9.85
CA TRP A 190 -9.89 5.94 -10.57
C TRP A 190 -9.48 4.84 -9.59
N TYR A 191 -9.81 3.62 -9.93
CA TYR A 191 -9.47 2.44 -9.16
C TYR A 191 -8.68 1.44 -9.99
N LEU A 192 -7.70 0.79 -9.35
CA LEU A 192 -7.11 -0.44 -9.85
C LEU A 192 -7.73 -1.63 -9.11
N ARG A 193 -8.21 -2.64 -9.85
CA ARG A 193 -8.84 -3.87 -9.31
C ARG A 193 -7.79 -4.81 -8.68
N ILE A 194 -7.10 -4.33 -7.66
CA ILE A 194 -6.10 -5.13 -6.94
C ILE A 194 -6.73 -6.34 -6.26
N THR A 195 -8.02 -6.27 -5.93
CA THR A 195 -8.76 -7.38 -5.32
C THR A 195 -8.86 -8.60 -6.22
N GLU A 196 -8.84 -8.43 -7.55
CA GLU A 196 -8.79 -9.56 -8.50
C GLU A 196 -7.47 -10.35 -8.43
N TYR A 197 -6.45 -9.75 -7.82
CA TYR A 197 -5.15 -10.37 -7.61
C TYR A 197 -4.93 -10.88 -6.18
N ALA A 198 -5.91 -10.73 -5.29
CA ALA A 198 -5.78 -11.05 -3.87
C ALA A 198 -5.32 -12.50 -3.62
N ASP A 199 -5.93 -13.48 -4.26
CA ASP A 199 -5.56 -14.90 -4.12
C ASP A 199 -4.16 -15.15 -4.70
N LYS A 200 -3.85 -14.62 -5.89
CA LYS A 200 -2.51 -14.73 -6.50
C LYS A 200 -1.42 -14.11 -5.64
N LEU A 201 -1.72 -12.99 -4.96
CA LEU A 201 -0.79 -12.34 -4.02
C LEU A 201 -0.55 -13.20 -2.78
N LEU A 202 -1.58 -13.89 -2.27
CA LEU A 202 -1.45 -14.83 -1.14
C LEU A 202 -0.66 -16.08 -1.55
N GLU A 203 -1.02 -16.73 -2.66
CA GLU A 203 -0.33 -17.90 -3.20
C GLU A 203 1.16 -17.63 -3.47
N GLY A 204 1.47 -16.45 -3.98
CA GLY A 204 2.83 -16.02 -4.23
C GLY A 204 3.71 -15.99 -2.98
N LEU A 205 3.14 -15.76 -1.79
CA LEU A 205 3.88 -15.78 -0.53
C LEU A 205 4.46 -17.17 -0.19
N ASP A 206 3.91 -18.24 -0.75
CA ASP A 206 4.42 -19.60 -0.56
C ASP A 206 5.67 -19.90 -1.41
N THR A 207 5.97 -19.04 -2.38
CA THR A 207 7.08 -19.20 -3.32
C THR A 207 8.31 -18.36 -3.02
N VAL A 208 8.26 -17.52 -1.98
CA VAL A 208 9.29 -16.54 -1.65
C VAL A 208 9.82 -16.67 -0.22
N ASP A 209 11.07 -16.27 0.01
CA ASP A 209 11.72 -16.26 1.34
C ASP A 209 11.46 -14.91 2.05
N TYR A 210 10.24 -14.76 2.58
CA TYR A 210 9.87 -13.59 3.38
C TYR A 210 9.81 -13.94 4.86
N PRO A 211 10.32 -13.07 5.76
CA PRO A 211 10.17 -13.23 7.20
C PRO A 211 8.69 -13.40 7.61
N ALA A 212 8.45 -14.22 8.63
CA ALA A 212 7.09 -14.57 9.06
C ALA A 212 6.23 -13.33 9.41
N ASN A 213 6.83 -12.30 10.02
CA ASN A 213 6.14 -11.06 10.35
C ASN A 213 5.73 -10.25 9.10
N ILE A 214 6.52 -10.27 8.03
CA ILE A 214 6.17 -9.62 6.76
C ILE A 214 5.04 -10.38 6.08
N ARG A 215 5.16 -11.71 6.01
CA ARG A 215 4.12 -12.57 5.46
C ARG A 215 2.80 -12.38 6.18
N MET A 216 2.79 -12.47 7.50
CA MET A 216 1.59 -12.29 8.33
C MET A 216 0.93 -10.91 8.14
N GLN A 217 1.73 -9.83 8.00
CA GLN A 217 1.18 -8.51 7.75
C GLN A 217 0.48 -8.41 6.39
N GLN A 218 1.03 -9.01 5.33
CA GLN A 218 0.39 -9.04 4.02
C GLN A 218 -0.88 -9.91 4.03
N GLU A 219 -0.83 -11.09 4.64
CA GLU A 219 -1.98 -11.98 4.80
C GLU A 219 -3.12 -11.27 5.54
N ASN A 220 -2.81 -10.59 6.65
CA ASN A 220 -3.80 -9.84 7.45
C ASN A 220 -4.35 -8.61 6.72
N TRP A 221 -3.53 -7.97 5.89
CA TRP A 221 -3.95 -6.81 5.09
C TRP A 221 -4.89 -7.23 3.96
N ILE A 222 -4.54 -8.27 3.23
CA ILE A 222 -5.40 -8.85 2.19
C ILE A 222 -6.67 -9.41 2.84
N GLY A 223 -6.52 -10.08 4.00
CA GLY A 223 -7.62 -10.47 4.87
C GLY A 223 -8.64 -11.34 4.14
N ARG A 224 -8.17 -12.40 3.48
CA ARG A 224 -9.04 -13.38 2.81
C ARG A 224 -9.92 -14.09 3.81
N SER A 225 -11.22 -14.03 3.61
CA SER A 225 -12.20 -14.76 4.39
C SER A 225 -13.09 -15.61 3.49
N THR A 226 -13.37 -16.83 3.93
CA THR A 226 -14.30 -17.75 3.26
C THR A 226 -15.57 -17.84 4.08
N GLY A 227 -16.72 -17.75 3.44
CA GLY A 227 -18.00 -17.76 4.10
C GLY A 227 -19.14 -18.01 3.11
N ALA A 228 -20.28 -17.40 3.38
CA ALA A 228 -21.48 -17.46 2.55
C ALA A 228 -22.01 -16.07 2.24
N PHE A 229 -22.46 -15.88 1.00
CA PHE A 229 -23.45 -14.86 0.69
C PHE A 229 -24.84 -15.44 0.95
N VAL A 230 -25.66 -14.74 1.70
CA VAL A 230 -27.02 -15.16 2.05
C VAL A 230 -28.01 -14.05 1.73
N ASN A 231 -29.14 -14.41 1.13
CA ASN A 231 -30.18 -13.47 0.73
C ASN A 231 -31.34 -13.52 1.73
N PHE A 232 -31.59 -12.39 2.39
CA PHE A 232 -32.78 -12.20 3.26
C PHE A 232 -33.82 -11.42 2.47
N SER A 233 -35.03 -11.95 2.35
CA SER A 233 -36.14 -11.24 1.70
C SER A 233 -36.61 -10.09 2.59
N ILE A 234 -36.89 -8.91 2.01
CA ILE A 234 -37.54 -7.81 2.71
C ILE A 234 -39.03 -8.05 2.72
N SER A 235 -39.64 -8.11 3.92
CA SER A 235 -41.06 -8.44 4.12
C SER A 235 -41.98 -7.54 3.29
N GLY A 236 -42.93 -8.18 2.56
CA GLY A 236 -43.89 -7.48 1.71
C GLY A 236 -43.28 -6.77 0.48
N THR A 237 -42.14 -7.23 -0.01
CA THR A 237 -41.48 -6.75 -1.24
C THR A 237 -40.82 -7.89 -2.00
N ASP A 238 -40.43 -7.65 -3.27
CA ASP A 238 -39.61 -8.58 -4.06
C ASP A 238 -38.10 -8.38 -3.84
N GLU A 239 -37.71 -7.48 -2.93
CA GLU A 239 -36.33 -7.12 -2.67
C GLU A 239 -35.64 -8.12 -1.75
N LYS A 240 -34.34 -8.32 -1.99
CA LYS A 240 -33.50 -9.18 -1.14
C LYS A 240 -32.33 -8.36 -0.59
N LEU A 241 -32.13 -8.44 0.70
CA LEU A 241 -30.96 -7.92 1.39
C LEU A 241 -29.88 -9.02 1.40
N ARG A 242 -28.86 -8.86 0.59
CA ARG A 242 -27.74 -9.80 0.51
C ARG A 242 -26.70 -9.45 1.56
N ILE A 243 -26.28 -10.45 2.34
CA ILE A 243 -25.22 -10.30 3.35
C ILE A 243 -24.08 -11.28 3.08
N TYR A 244 -22.94 -11.00 3.68
CA TYR A 244 -21.81 -11.94 3.76
C TYR A 244 -21.56 -12.33 5.22
N THR A 245 -21.34 -13.61 5.48
CA THR A 245 -21.01 -14.13 6.80
C THR A 245 -19.95 -15.22 6.74
N THR A 246 -19.01 -15.22 7.67
CA THR A 246 -18.06 -16.33 7.88
C THR A 246 -18.65 -17.44 8.75
N ARG A 247 -19.83 -17.20 9.34
CA ARG A 247 -20.52 -18.11 10.26
C ARG A 247 -21.93 -18.44 9.77
N PRO A 248 -22.10 -19.02 8.55
CA PRO A 248 -23.42 -19.40 8.08
C PRO A 248 -24.08 -20.46 8.96
N ASP A 249 -23.33 -21.27 9.68
CA ASP A 249 -23.81 -22.25 10.68
C ASP A 249 -24.69 -21.61 11.77
N THR A 250 -24.53 -20.33 12.08
CA THR A 250 -25.29 -19.63 13.12
C THR A 250 -26.58 -18.95 12.62
N LEU A 251 -26.98 -19.16 11.37
CA LEU A 251 -28.16 -18.51 10.75
C LEU A 251 -29.46 -18.74 11.54
N PHE A 252 -29.62 -19.87 12.24
CA PHE A 252 -30.77 -20.15 13.11
C PHE A 252 -30.86 -19.18 14.30
N GLY A 253 -29.73 -18.59 14.73
CA GLY A 253 -29.63 -17.64 15.83
C GLY A 253 -29.75 -16.17 15.44
N VAL A 254 -30.03 -15.88 14.17
CA VAL A 254 -30.18 -14.50 13.69
C VAL A 254 -31.49 -13.91 14.16
N THR A 255 -31.45 -12.85 14.94
CA THR A 255 -32.62 -12.20 15.53
C THR A 255 -32.85 -10.77 15.04
N PHE A 256 -31.87 -10.15 14.37
CA PHE A 256 -32.02 -8.86 13.71
C PHE A 256 -30.98 -8.69 12.58
N MET A 257 -31.21 -7.68 11.76
CA MET A 257 -30.28 -7.25 10.71
C MET A 257 -29.78 -5.85 11.02
N VAL A 258 -28.57 -5.54 10.58
CA VAL A 258 -28.04 -4.18 10.67
C VAL A 258 -27.54 -3.75 9.29
N MET A 259 -27.94 -2.56 8.86
CA MET A 259 -27.48 -1.93 7.62
C MET A 259 -26.65 -0.69 7.91
N ALA A 260 -25.79 -0.35 6.95
CA ALA A 260 -25.10 0.94 6.93
C ALA A 260 -26.12 2.09 6.84
N PRO A 261 -25.90 3.21 7.53
CA PRO A 261 -26.78 4.39 7.45
C PRO A 261 -26.93 4.95 6.02
N GLU A 262 -25.96 4.67 5.16
CA GLU A 262 -25.93 5.13 3.76
C GLU A 262 -26.55 4.11 2.77
N HIS A 263 -27.12 3.00 3.26
CA HIS A 263 -27.61 1.94 2.40
C HIS A 263 -28.78 2.39 1.52
N PRO A 264 -28.75 2.16 0.17
CA PRO A 264 -29.76 2.68 -0.76
C PRO A 264 -31.20 2.23 -0.51
N LEU A 265 -31.38 1.07 0.12
CA LEU A 265 -32.72 0.56 0.46
C LEU A 265 -33.49 1.47 1.42
N ILE A 266 -32.81 2.27 2.24
CA ILE A 266 -33.44 3.24 3.15
C ILE A 266 -34.20 4.30 2.35
N ASP A 267 -33.55 4.88 1.37
CA ASP A 267 -34.17 5.89 0.50
C ASP A 267 -35.24 5.28 -0.41
N LYS A 268 -35.00 4.06 -0.91
CA LYS A 268 -35.95 3.34 -1.76
C LYS A 268 -37.28 3.04 -1.06
N TYR A 269 -37.25 2.77 0.24
CA TYR A 269 -38.41 2.42 1.04
C TYR A 269 -38.75 3.46 2.12
N ALA A 270 -38.35 4.72 1.92
CA ALA A 270 -38.60 5.81 2.87
C ALA A 270 -40.08 5.98 3.23
N ASP A 271 -40.99 5.80 2.27
CA ASP A 271 -42.43 5.91 2.46
C ASP A 271 -43.02 4.81 3.38
N ARG A 272 -42.31 3.69 3.59
CA ARG A 272 -42.71 2.59 4.47
C ARG A 272 -42.14 2.72 5.87
N ILE A 273 -41.11 3.53 6.05
CA ILE A 273 -40.41 3.73 7.34
C ILE A 273 -41.14 4.80 8.14
N SER A 274 -41.89 4.40 9.15
CA SER A 274 -42.75 5.31 9.92
C SER A 274 -41.99 6.30 10.81
N ASN A 275 -40.71 6.04 11.13
CA ASN A 275 -39.84 6.89 11.95
C ASN A 275 -38.71 7.53 11.13
N MET A 276 -39.00 7.96 9.89
CA MET A 276 -37.98 8.45 8.94
C MET A 276 -37.24 9.69 9.46
N ASP A 277 -37.87 10.52 10.31
CA ASP A 277 -37.22 11.68 10.95
C ASP A 277 -36.02 11.23 11.83
N ALA A 278 -36.23 10.24 12.70
CA ALA A 278 -35.18 9.69 13.54
C ALA A 278 -34.06 9.00 12.72
N VAL A 279 -34.42 8.35 11.60
CA VAL A 279 -33.47 7.75 10.66
C VAL A 279 -32.62 8.83 10.01
N THR A 280 -33.23 9.94 9.58
CA THR A 280 -32.55 11.07 8.94
C THR A 280 -31.58 11.75 9.91
N ASP A 281 -31.99 12.00 11.14
CA ASP A 281 -31.15 12.58 12.18
C ASP A 281 -29.93 11.69 12.48
N TYR A 282 -30.15 10.39 12.62
CA TYR A 282 -29.08 9.43 12.87
C TYR A 282 -28.09 9.34 11.69
N ARG A 283 -28.58 9.35 10.44
CA ARG A 283 -27.75 9.41 9.24
C ARG A 283 -26.88 10.68 9.23
N ALA A 284 -27.44 11.83 9.59
CA ALA A 284 -26.72 13.10 9.68
C ALA A 284 -25.63 13.08 10.78
N GLU A 285 -25.88 12.38 11.88
CA GLU A 285 -24.87 12.15 12.92
C GLU A 285 -23.73 11.24 12.43
N CYS A 286 -24.07 10.13 11.81
CA CYS A 286 -23.09 9.18 11.27
C CYS A 286 -22.21 9.82 10.18
N ALA A 287 -22.77 10.67 9.34
CA ALA A 287 -22.04 11.38 8.29
C ALA A 287 -20.93 12.32 8.80
N LYS A 288 -20.98 12.71 10.07
CA LYS A 288 -19.94 13.55 10.71
C LYS A 288 -18.77 12.73 11.22
N LYS A 289 -18.92 11.40 11.36
CA LYS A 289 -17.90 10.49 11.89
C LYS A 289 -17.00 9.96 10.78
N THR A 290 -15.71 9.88 11.03
CA THR A 290 -14.75 9.18 10.17
C THR A 290 -14.95 7.67 10.26
N GLU A 291 -14.44 6.92 9.26
CA GLU A 291 -14.45 5.46 9.30
C GLU A 291 -13.74 4.91 10.55
N PHE A 292 -12.65 5.54 10.96
CA PHE A 292 -11.90 5.17 12.16
C PHE A 292 -12.74 5.37 13.44
N GLU A 293 -13.43 6.49 13.57
CA GLU A 293 -14.32 6.74 14.72
C GLU A 293 -15.46 5.73 14.76
N ARG A 294 -16.04 5.37 13.60
CA ARG A 294 -17.12 4.39 13.49
C ARG A 294 -16.70 2.96 13.83
N THR A 295 -15.44 2.57 13.54
CA THR A 295 -14.99 1.18 13.68
C THR A 295 -14.11 0.90 14.89
N GLN A 296 -13.30 1.87 15.33
CA GLN A 296 -12.26 1.66 16.35
C GLN A 296 -12.53 2.35 17.69
N LEU A 297 -13.25 3.48 17.70
CA LEU A 297 -13.43 4.30 18.90
C LEU A 297 -14.77 4.07 19.59
N VAL A 298 -15.70 3.34 18.99
CA VAL A 298 -17.09 3.21 19.53
C VAL A 298 -17.12 2.23 20.70
N LYS A 299 -17.30 2.76 21.92
CA LYS A 299 -17.61 1.97 23.13
C LYS A 299 -19.10 1.72 23.29
N ASP A 300 -19.95 2.67 22.91
CA ASP A 300 -21.41 2.57 23.03
C ASP A 300 -22.06 2.23 21.70
N LYS A 301 -22.81 1.14 21.65
CA LYS A 301 -23.56 0.76 20.45
C LYS A 301 -24.72 1.71 20.24
N THR A 302 -24.78 2.33 19.06
CA THR A 302 -25.86 3.22 18.64
C THR A 302 -26.56 2.66 17.42
N GLY A 303 -27.82 2.98 17.24
CA GLY A 303 -28.60 2.54 16.08
C GLY A 303 -30.05 2.97 16.14
N VAL A 304 -30.74 2.89 15.00
CA VAL A 304 -32.15 3.21 14.86
C VAL A 304 -32.84 2.05 14.13
N CYS A 305 -33.96 1.57 14.66
CA CYS A 305 -34.80 0.57 13.98
C CYS A 305 -35.52 1.23 12.79
N LEU A 306 -35.62 0.54 11.67
CA LEU A 306 -36.40 0.97 10.52
C LEU A 306 -37.85 0.47 10.69
N ASN A 307 -38.69 1.23 11.44
CA ASN A 307 -40.04 0.82 11.76
C ASN A 307 -40.92 0.72 10.50
N GLY A 308 -41.47 -0.45 10.22
CA GLY A 308 -42.24 -0.74 9.00
C GLY A 308 -41.43 -1.45 7.90
N LEU A 309 -40.16 -1.69 8.15
CA LEU A 309 -39.29 -2.49 7.28
C LEU A 309 -38.65 -3.63 8.09
N SER A 310 -38.81 -4.86 7.65
CA SER A 310 -38.27 -6.05 8.30
C SER A 310 -37.72 -7.03 7.28
N ALA A 311 -36.86 -7.93 7.71
CA ALA A 311 -36.30 -9.00 6.89
C ALA A 311 -36.85 -10.37 7.31
N ILE A 312 -36.92 -11.29 6.37
CA ILE A 312 -37.29 -12.69 6.65
C ILE A 312 -36.03 -13.52 6.73
N ASN A 313 -35.78 -14.14 7.88
CA ASN A 313 -34.70 -15.09 8.03
C ASN A 313 -34.94 -16.30 7.11
N PRO A 314 -34.05 -16.57 6.13
CA PRO A 314 -34.31 -17.55 5.08
C PRO A 314 -34.32 -19.01 5.61
N ILE A 315 -33.80 -19.27 6.83
CA ILE A 315 -33.73 -20.61 7.42
C ILE A 315 -34.92 -20.87 8.35
N THR A 316 -35.31 -19.87 9.14
CA THR A 316 -36.38 -20.03 10.14
C THR A 316 -37.75 -19.56 9.65
N GLY A 317 -37.79 -18.77 8.57
CA GLY A 317 -39.01 -18.10 8.09
C GLY A 317 -39.51 -16.97 8.99
N LYS A 318 -38.80 -16.66 10.09
CA LYS A 318 -39.21 -15.62 11.04
C LYS A 318 -38.91 -14.24 10.46
N GLU A 319 -39.83 -13.32 10.72
CA GLU A 319 -39.65 -11.91 10.45
C GLU A 319 -38.80 -11.28 11.57
N ILE A 320 -37.75 -10.54 11.19
CA ILE A 320 -36.76 -9.94 12.09
C ILE A 320 -36.61 -8.45 11.77
N PRO A 321 -36.37 -7.58 12.79
CA PRO A 321 -36.23 -6.15 12.59
C PRO A 321 -34.91 -5.81 11.86
N ILE A 322 -34.95 -4.69 11.14
CA ILE A 322 -33.77 -4.10 10.51
C ILE A 322 -33.39 -2.81 11.24
N TYR A 323 -32.16 -2.71 11.66
CA TYR A 323 -31.58 -1.53 12.25
C TYR A 323 -30.58 -0.88 11.30
N ILE A 324 -30.33 0.41 11.45
CA ILE A 324 -29.14 1.08 10.94
C ILE A 324 -28.19 1.36 12.10
N SER A 325 -26.91 1.19 11.87
CA SER A 325 -25.88 1.49 12.87
C SER A 325 -24.57 1.95 12.24
N ASP A 326 -23.84 2.81 12.93
CA ASP A 326 -22.60 3.41 12.48
C ASP A 326 -21.44 2.42 12.35
N TYR A 327 -21.49 1.25 13.01
CA TYR A 327 -20.44 0.24 12.87
C TYR A 327 -20.55 -0.62 11.60
N VAL A 328 -21.64 -0.51 10.84
CA VAL A 328 -21.79 -1.15 9.53
C VAL A 328 -21.46 -0.16 8.43
N MET A 329 -20.58 -0.56 7.51
CA MET A 329 -20.05 0.30 6.46
C MET A 329 -20.45 -0.19 5.08
N MET A 330 -20.87 0.72 4.18
CA MET A 330 -21.15 0.39 2.77
C MET A 330 -19.94 -0.18 2.04
N GLY A 331 -18.75 0.29 2.39
CA GLY A 331 -17.49 -0.16 1.76
C GLY A 331 -17.00 -1.52 2.24
N TYR A 332 -17.69 -2.20 3.15
CA TYR A 332 -17.31 -3.53 3.64
C TYR A 332 -18.47 -4.51 3.44
N GLY A 333 -18.23 -5.57 2.68
CA GLY A 333 -19.26 -6.53 2.34
C GLY A 333 -20.35 -5.95 1.43
N THR A 334 -21.59 -6.15 1.84
CA THR A 334 -22.78 -5.70 1.10
C THR A 334 -23.43 -4.45 1.71
N GLY A 335 -22.81 -3.85 2.73
CA GLY A 335 -23.42 -2.76 3.49
C GLY A 335 -24.51 -3.22 4.47
N ALA A 336 -24.67 -4.52 4.65
CA ALA A 336 -25.59 -5.13 5.60
C ALA A 336 -24.98 -6.37 6.24
N ILE A 337 -25.36 -6.64 7.48
CA ILE A 337 -24.95 -7.82 8.23
C ILE A 337 -26.15 -8.49 8.90
N MET A 338 -26.08 -9.79 9.08
CA MET A 338 -26.92 -10.52 10.02
C MET A 338 -26.32 -10.41 11.42
N ALA A 339 -27.16 -10.36 12.44
CA ALA A 339 -26.73 -10.28 13.83
C ALA A 339 -27.13 -11.54 14.62
N VAL A 340 -26.14 -12.11 15.32
CA VAL A 340 -26.28 -13.34 16.11
C VAL A 340 -25.87 -13.08 17.57
N PRO A 341 -26.71 -12.45 18.37
CA PRO A 341 -26.32 -11.93 19.68
C PRO A 341 -25.83 -12.99 20.67
N ALA A 342 -26.25 -14.23 20.54
CA ALA A 342 -25.74 -15.30 21.39
C ALA A 342 -24.26 -15.63 21.15
N HIS A 343 -23.71 -15.30 19.96
CA HIS A 343 -22.37 -15.76 19.51
C HIS A 343 -21.48 -14.69 18.91
N ASP A 344 -21.84 -13.42 19.04
CA ASP A 344 -21.01 -12.23 18.72
C ASP A 344 -21.18 -11.17 19.82
N GLU A 345 -20.07 -10.71 20.41
CA GLU A 345 -20.07 -9.77 21.52
C GLU A 345 -20.69 -8.41 21.14
N ARG A 346 -20.48 -7.95 19.89
CA ARG A 346 -21.03 -6.67 19.42
C ARG A 346 -22.53 -6.75 19.25
N ASP A 347 -23.01 -7.88 18.72
CA ASP A 347 -24.42 -8.13 18.51
C ASP A 347 -25.12 -8.35 19.86
N TYR A 348 -24.43 -8.97 20.83
CA TYR A 348 -24.93 -9.16 22.18
C TYR A 348 -25.18 -7.83 22.89
N ASP A 349 -24.18 -6.95 22.90
CA ASP A 349 -24.28 -5.62 23.50
C ASP A 349 -25.42 -4.81 22.86
N PHE A 350 -25.53 -4.89 21.53
CA PHE A 350 -26.59 -4.24 20.79
C PHE A 350 -27.97 -4.81 21.17
N ALA A 351 -28.13 -6.13 21.18
CA ALA A 351 -29.37 -6.78 21.54
C ALA A 351 -29.81 -6.48 22.98
N LYS A 352 -28.88 -6.48 23.94
CA LYS A 352 -29.18 -6.08 25.33
C LYS A 352 -29.65 -4.61 25.41
N LYS A 353 -29.01 -3.72 24.69
CA LYS A 353 -29.39 -2.29 24.70
C LYS A 353 -30.76 -2.03 24.12
N PHE A 354 -31.12 -2.73 23.04
CA PHE A 354 -32.38 -2.51 22.31
C PHE A 354 -33.48 -3.52 22.67
N GLY A 355 -33.24 -4.43 23.64
CA GLY A 355 -34.23 -5.39 24.10
C GLY A 355 -34.62 -6.46 23.05
N ILE A 356 -33.67 -6.88 22.22
CA ILE A 356 -33.84 -7.85 21.15
C ILE A 356 -33.58 -9.25 21.70
N ASP A 357 -34.32 -10.26 21.20
CA ASP A 357 -34.18 -11.67 21.59
C ASP A 357 -32.77 -12.20 21.32
N ILE A 358 -32.25 -13.01 22.24
CA ILE A 358 -30.98 -13.71 22.15
C ILE A 358 -31.26 -15.22 22.08
N VAL A 359 -30.89 -15.84 20.95
CA VAL A 359 -31.16 -17.28 20.69
C VAL A 359 -29.83 -18.04 20.65
N GLU A 360 -29.64 -18.94 21.62
CA GLU A 360 -28.46 -19.82 21.68
C GLU A 360 -28.55 -20.89 20.59
N VAL A 361 -27.50 -20.99 19.76
CA VAL A 361 -27.39 -22.03 18.72
C VAL A 361 -26.09 -22.85 18.83
N ILE A 362 -25.18 -22.46 19.71
CA ILE A 362 -23.99 -23.23 20.09
C ILE A 362 -23.96 -23.34 21.60
N LYS A 363 -24.00 -24.54 22.12
CA LYS A 363 -23.98 -24.84 23.55
C LYS A 363 -22.58 -24.67 24.11
N GLY A 364 -22.41 -23.94 25.21
CA GLY A 364 -21.10 -23.88 25.85
C GLY A 364 -20.87 -22.73 26.83
N GLY A 365 -21.74 -21.73 26.87
CA GLY A 365 -21.62 -20.57 27.75
C GLY A 365 -22.92 -20.22 28.49
N ASP A 366 -22.90 -19.15 29.27
CA ASP A 366 -24.08 -18.56 29.91
C ASP A 366 -24.48 -17.28 29.15
N ILE A 367 -25.28 -17.45 28.10
CA ILE A 367 -25.77 -16.35 27.26
C ILE A 367 -26.61 -15.31 28.00
N SER A 368 -26.99 -15.56 29.27
CA SER A 368 -27.66 -14.56 30.08
C SER A 368 -26.71 -13.43 30.52
N LYS A 369 -25.41 -13.72 30.57
CA LYS A 369 -24.36 -12.79 31.01
C LYS A 369 -23.52 -12.18 29.88
N GLU A 370 -23.15 -13.01 28.90
CA GLU A 370 -22.27 -12.60 27.79
C GLU A 370 -22.50 -13.49 26.56
N ALA A 371 -22.02 -13.05 25.40
CA ALA A 371 -21.98 -13.84 24.19
C ALA A 371 -21.01 -15.02 24.33
N TYR A 372 -21.39 -16.19 23.84
CA TYR A 372 -20.47 -17.32 23.76
C TYR A 372 -19.88 -17.45 22.35
N THR A 373 -18.59 -17.14 22.24
CA THR A 373 -17.86 -17.13 20.96
C THR A 373 -17.04 -18.40 20.70
N GLY A 374 -17.05 -19.35 21.63
CA GLY A 374 -16.33 -20.61 21.56
C GLY A 374 -16.97 -21.66 20.64
N ASP A 375 -16.30 -22.81 20.52
CA ASP A 375 -16.81 -23.99 19.82
C ASP A 375 -17.68 -24.81 20.77
N GLY A 376 -18.69 -25.52 20.22
CA GLY A 376 -19.61 -26.33 21.01
C GLY A 376 -20.56 -27.15 20.13
N GLU A 377 -21.47 -27.87 20.77
CA GLU A 377 -22.53 -28.61 20.11
C GLU A 377 -23.60 -27.66 19.54
N MET A 378 -23.97 -27.84 18.28
CA MET A 378 -25.06 -27.09 17.66
C MET A 378 -26.40 -27.51 18.28
N ILE A 379 -27.15 -26.53 18.78
CA ILE A 379 -28.49 -26.68 19.37
C ILE A 379 -29.46 -25.66 18.74
N ASN A 380 -30.75 -25.86 18.83
CA ASN A 380 -31.78 -24.96 18.26
C ASN A 380 -31.57 -24.63 16.77
N SER A 381 -30.85 -25.49 16.05
CA SER A 381 -30.33 -25.27 14.69
C SER A 381 -30.86 -26.29 13.68
N GLY A 382 -32.03 -26.86 13.92
CA GLY A 382 -32.73 -27.78 13.00
C GLY A 382 -31.83 -28.95 12.56
N PHE A 383 -31.54 -29.03 11.27
CA PHE A 383 -30.71 -30.10 10.69
C PHE A 383 -29.24 -30.08 11.11
N LEU A 384 -28.77 -29.01 11.76
CA LEU A 384 -27.40 -28.90 12.31
C LEU A 384 -27.33 -29.37 13.78
N ASN A 385 -28.43 -29.64 14.45
CA ASN A 385 -28.44 -30.08 15.85
C ASN A 385 -27.53 -31.31 16.04
N GLY A 386 -26.67 -31.28 17.06
CA GLY A 386 -25.75 -32.37 17.38
C GLY A 386 -24.40 -32.30 16.66
N PHE A 387 -24.20 -31.38 15.71
CA PHE A 387 -22.87 -31.15 15.15
C PHE A 387 -21.97 -30.52 16.21
N THR A 388 -20.79 -31.09 16.40
CA THR A 388 -19.77 -30.59 17.36
C THR A 388 -18.55 -29.98 16.68
N ASN A 389 -18.43 -30.17 15.36
CA ASN A 389 -17.32 -29.63 14.57
C ASN A 389 -17.84 -28.43 13.77
N LYS A 390 -17.25 -27.25 14.02
CA LYS A 390 -17.58 -26.00 13.35
C LYS A 390 -17.44 -26.06 11.82
N LYS A 391 -16.40 -26.74 11.32
CA LYS A 391 -16.16 -26.86 9.88
C LYS A 391 -17.28 -27.65 9.20
N ASP A 392 -17.67 -28.77 9.80
CA ASP A 392 -18.72 -29.64 9.26
C ASP A 392 -20.09 -28.95 9.29
N SER A 393 -20.37 -28.17 10.34
CA SER A 393 -21.59 -27.35 10.46
C SER A 393 -21.66 -26.29 9.35
N ILE A 394 -20.54 -25.60 9.09
CA ILE A 394 -20.44 -24.60 8.03
C ILE A 394 -20.62 -25.26 6.65
N GLU A 395 -19.92 -26.36 6.38
CA GLU A 395 -20.03 -27.09 5.11
C GLU A 395 -21.45 -27.54 4.85
N ARG A 396 -22.13 -28.16 5.84
CA ARG A 396 -23.51 -28.61 5.71
C ARG A 396 -24.47 -27.43 5.48
N MET A 397 -24.25 -26.30 6.14
CA MET A 397 -25.07 -25.10 5.90
C MET A 397 -24.84 -24.54 4.49
N LEU A 398 -23.61 -24.51 4.00
CA LEU A 398 -23.30 -24.05 2.64
C LEU A 398 -23.97 -24.91 1.57
N GLU A 399 -23.98 -26.24 1.76
CA GLU A 399 -24.72 -27.15 0.89
C GLU A 399 -26.20 -26.80 0.87
N TYR A 400 -26.81 -26.66 2.04
CA TYR A 400 -28.23 -26.34 2.18
C TYR A 400 -28.61 -25.00 1.53
N LEU A 401 -27.81 -23.96 1.77
CA LEU A 401 -28.03 -22.64 1.17
C LEU A 401 -28.00 -22.69 -0.37
N SER A 402 -27.09 -23.47 -0.93
CA SER A 402 -26.99 -23.69 -2.37
C SER A 402 -28.16 -24.52 -2.93
N GLU A 403 -28.51 -25.62 -2.27
CA GLU A 403 -29.63 -26.47 -2.64
C GLU A 403 -30.98 -25.72 -2.67
N GLN A 404 -31.16 -24.79 -1.73
CA GLN A 404 -32.39 -23.98 -1.63
C GLN A 404 -32.32 -22.68 -2.50
N GLY A 405 -31.20 -22.36 -3.13
CA GLY A 405 -31.02 -21.13 -3.93
C GLY A 405 -31.16 -19.84 -3.11
N ILE A 406 -30.92 -19.91 -1.79
CA ILE A 406 -31.00 -18.75 -0.86
C ILE A 406 -29.63 -18.18 -0.49
N GLY A 407 -28.56 -18.84 -0.89
CA GLY A 407 -27.19 -18.38 -0.68
C GLY A 407 -26.17 -19.19 -1.45
N GLU A 408 -24.94 -18.78 -1.38
CA GLU A 408 -23.81 -19.45 -2.04
C GLU A 408 -22.52 -19.26 -1.25
N LYS A 409 -21.59 -20.19 -1.42
CA LYS A 409 -20.23 -20.05 -0.90
C LYS A 409 -19.57 -18.84 -1.55
N GLY A 410 -18.91 -18.02 -0.73
CA GLY A 410 -18.23 -16.83 -1.20
C GLY A 410 -16.89 -16.59 -0.51
N VAL A 411 -16.07 -15.80 -1.18
CA VAL A 411 -14.82 -15.29 -0.63
C VAL A 411 -14.90 -13.78 -0.61
N GLN A 412 -14.44 -13.18 0.47
CA GLN A 412 -14.27 -11.74 0.58
C GLN A 412 -12.87 -11.39 1.07
N TYR A 413 -12.45 -10.18 0.77
CA TYR A 413 -11.16 -9.64 1.18
C TYR A 413 -11.37 -8.37 1.99
N LYS A 414 -10.53 -8.18 3.00
CA LYS A 414 -10.47 -6.92 3.75
C LYS A 414 -9.87 -5.81 2.89
N MET A 415 -8.88 -6.16 2.06
CA MET A 415 -8.29 -5.28 1.06
C MET A 415 -9.35 -4.81 0.06
N LYS A 416 -9.32 -3.53 -0.29
CA LYS A 416 -10.22 -2.91 -1.28
C LYS A 416 -9.44 -2.54 -2.53
N ASP A 417 -10.16 -2.30 -3.62
CA ASP A 417 -9.55 -1.77 -4.84
C ASP A 417 -8.81 -0.47 -4.57
N TRP A 418 -7.70 -0.32 -5.22
CA TRP A 418 -6.75 0.76 -4.94
C TRP A 418 -7.18 2.07 -5.58
N ALA A 419 -7.54 3.09 -4.77
CA ALA A 419 -7.84 4.45 -5.20
C ALA A 419 -6.58 5.12 -5.76
N PHE A 420 -6.55 5.33 -7.07
CA PHE A 420 -5.32 5.52 -7.84
C PHE A 420 -5.09 6.92 -8.38
N ASN A 421 -5.97 7.89 -8.23
CA ASN A 421 -5.78 9.24 -8.75
C ASN A 421 -5.53 10.28 -7.67
N ARG A 422 -4.82 11.35 -8.05
CA ARG A 422 -4.57 12.52 -7.21
C ARG A 422 -4.92 13.79 -7.98
N GLN A 423 -5.60 14.73 -7.32
CA GLN A 423 -5.96 16.04 -7.85
C GLN A 423 -4.79 17.01 -7.67
N ARG A 424 -3.63 16.62 -8.19
CA ARG A 424 -2.36 17.32 -8.01
C ARG A 424 -1.62 17.43 -9.34
N TYR A 425 -0.68 18.39 -9.40
CA TYR A 425 0.13 18.63 -10.59
C TYR A 425 1.32 17.68 -10.68
N TRP A 426 2.09 17.54 -9.58
CA TRP A 426 3.37 16.81 -9.57
C TRP A 426 3.16 15.30 -9.43
N GLY A 427 2.85 14.69 -10.56
CA GLY A 427 2.59 13.24 -10.69
C GLY A 427 2.50 12.84 -12.17
N GLU A 428 2.55 11.55 -12.46
CA GLU A 428 2.38 11.03 -13.81
C GLU A 428 0.96 11.32 -14.32
N PRO A 429 0.77 12.01 -15.45
CA PRO A 429 -0.56 12.21 -16.02
C PRO A 429 -1.22 10.88 -16.39
N ILE A 430 -2.49 10.72 -16.07
CA ILE A 430 -3.27 9.54 -16.44
C ILE A 430 -3.57 9.59 -17.95
N PRO A 431 -3.11 8.61 -18.76
CA PRO A 431 -3.18 8.66 -20.22
C PRO A 431 -4.56 8.24 -20.76
N ILE A 432 -5.62 8.93 -20.31
CA ILE A 432 -7.01 8.69 -20.72
C ILE A 432 -7.63 9.96 -21.30
N VAL A 433 -8.50 9.76 -22.29
CA VAL A 433 -9.31 10.79 -22.95
C VAL A 433 -10.78 10.49 -22.71
N HIS A 434 -11.54 11.48 -22.26
CA HIS A 434 -13.00 11.43 -22.10
C HIS A 434 -13.69 11.96 -23.35
N CYS A 435 -14.28 11.09 -24.11
CA CYS A 435 -15.00 11.42 -25.33
C CYS A 435 -16.52 11.33 -25.10
N PRO A 436 -17.32 12.35 -25.42
CA PRO A 436 -18.79 12.29 -25.29
C PRO A 436 -19.44 11.15 -26.07
N LYS A 437 -18.84 10.72 -27.21
CA LYS A 437 -19.36 9.65 -28.07
C LYS A 437 -18.79 8.27 -27.71
N CYS A 438 -17.49 8.19 -27.38
CA CYS A 438 -16.77 6.92 -27.21
C CYS A 438 -16.56 6.49 -25.75
N GLY A 439 -16.91 7.35 -24.77
CA GLY A 439 -16.61 7.14 -23.39
C GLY A 439 -15.13 7.36 -23.07
N MET A 440 -14.56 6.58 -22.19
CA MET A 440 -13.14 6.61 -21.83
C MET A 440 -12.31 5.90 -22.90
N VAL A 441 -11.32 6.59 -23.44
CA VAL A 441 -10.42 6.09 -24.49
C VAL A 441 -8.98 6.32 -24.05
N GLY A 442 -8.15 5.32 -24.13
CA GLY A 442 -6.74 5.48 -23.80
C GLY A 442 -5.98 6.26 -24.86
N VAL A 443 -5.00 7.04 -24.43
CA VAL A 443 -4.03 7.70 -25.32
C VAL A 443 -3.29 6.61 -26.11
N PRO A 444 -3.08 6.74 -27.42
CA PRO A 444 -2.31 5.79 -28.21
C PRO A 444 -0.92 5.53 -27.62
N TYR A 445 -0.46 4.29 -27.70
CA TYR A 445 0.87 3.93 -27.14
C TYR A 445 2.02 4.71 -27.77
N GLU A 446 1.87 5.07 -29.03
CA GLU A 446 2.84 5.83 -29.83
C GLU A 446 2.93 7.30 -29.41
N GLU A 447 1.89 7.81 -28.74
CA GLU A 447 1.82 9.18 -28.23
C GLU A 447 2.32 9.31 -26.78
N LEU A 448 2.72 8.19 -26.16
CA LEU A 448 3.31 8.23 -24.82
C LEU A 448 4.78 8.68 -24.87
N PRO A 449 5.23 9.47 -23.92
CA PRO A 449 4.51 9.91 -22.73
C PRO A 449 3.51 11.06 -23.00
N LEU A 450 2.33 10.97 -22.38
CA LEU A 450 1.50 12.15 -22.18
C LEU A 450 2.24 13.08 -21.20
N ARG A 451 2.79 14.17 -21.73
CA ARG A 451 3.68 15.05 -20.98
C ARG A 451 2.94 15.92 -20.00
N LEU A 452 3.57 16.10 -18.82
CA LEU A 452 3.14 17.08 -17.85
C LEU A 452 3.44 18.48 -18.41
N PRO A 453 2.45 19.39 -18.57
CA PRO A 453 2.69 20.72 -19.09
C PRO A 453 3.49 21.57 -18.09
N ASP A 454 4.40 22.40 -18.59
CA ASP A 454 5.10 23.38 -17.76
C ASP A 454 4.15 24.51 -17.36
N VAL A 455 3.95 24.71 -16.06
CA VAL A 455 3.02 25.72 -15.53
C VAL A 455 3.62 26.49 -14.37
N LYS A 456 3.30 27.78 -14.31
CA LYS A 456 3.74 28.67 -13.21
C LYS A 456 2.85 28.54 -11.96
N ASN A 457 1.59 28.26 -12.12
CA ASN A 457 0.65 28.08 -11.01
C ASN A 457 0.07 26.66 -11.04
N PHE A 458 0.40 25.88 -10.03
CA PHE A 458 0.01 24.48 -9.84
C PHE A 458 -0.71 24.24 -8.51
N GLU A 459 -1.27 25.32 -7.90
CA GLU A 459 -2.11 25.17 -6.71
C GLU A 459 -3.45 24.49 -7.04
N PRO A 460 -3.89 23.51 -6.23
CA PRO A 460 -5.20 22.90 -6.39
C PRO A 460 -6.31 23.94 -6.27
N GLY A 461 -7.42 23.73 -7.00
CA GLY A 461 -8.61 24.54 -6.87
C GLY A 461 -9.19 24.52 -5.43
N GLU A 462 -10.06 25.49 -5.10
CA GLU A 462 -10.70 25.56 -3.77
C GLU A 462 -11.58 24.33 -3.47
N GLY A 463 -12.23 23.76 -4.49
CA GLY A 463 -13.00 22.52 -4.41
C GLY A 463 -12.14 21.25 -4.44
N GLY A 464 -10.81 21.39 -4.56
CA GLY A 464 -9.86 20.29 -4.75
C GLY A 464 -9.85 19.77 -6.19
N GLU A 465 -10.06 20.66 -7.18
CA GLU A 465 -9.86 20.34 -8.59
C GLU A 465 -8.38 20.32 -8.93
N SER A 466 -8.01 19.43 -9.85
CA SER A 466 -6.64 19.35 -10.35
C SER A 466 -6.20 20.67 -11.01
N PRO A 467 -4.97 21.14 -10.76
CA PRO A 467 -4.42 22.29 -11.46
C PRO A 467 -4.41 22.12 -12.97
N LEU A 468 -4.24 20.89 -13.48
CA LEU A 468 -4.26 20.58 -14.90
C LEU A 468 -5.62 20.88 -15.57
N ALA A 469 -6.72 20.83 -14.80
CA ALA A 469 -8.06 21.13 -15.31
C ALA A 469 -8.24 22.57 -15.81
N LYS A 470 -7.37 23.49 -15.34
CA LYS A 470 -7.38 24.90 -15.74
C LYS A 470 -6.58 25.20 -17.01
N ILE A 471 -5.88 24.21 -17.55
CA ILE A 471 -4.97 24.38 -18.70
C ILE A 471 -5.68 23.91 -19.96
N GLU A 472 -6.37 24.81 -20.66
CA GLU A 472 -7.18 24.47 -21.85
C GLU A 472 -6.36 23.73 -22.92
N SER A 473 -5.11 24.11 -23.17
CA SER A 473 -4.22 23.46 -24.13
C SER A 473 -3.85 22.02 -23.75
N PHE A 474 -3.88 21.68 -22.47
CA PHE A 474 -3.71 20.31 -22.00
C PHE A 474 -5.03 19.55 -22.05
N VAL A 475 -6.12 20.15 -21.57
CA VAL A 475 -7.43 19.49 -21.42
C VAL A 475 -8.05 19.16 -22.76
N ASN A 476 -8.13 20.15 -23.67
CA ASN A 476 -8.85 19.99 -24.93
C ASN A 476 -8.02 19.18 -25.94
N CYS A 477 -8.62 18.13 -26.48
CA CYS A 477 -7.95 17.25 -27.43
C CYS A 477 -8.96 16.64 -28.42
N LYS A 478 -8.45 15.89 -29.38
CA LYS A 478 -9.28 15.05 -30.26
C LYS A 478 -9.31 13.62 -29.71
N CYS A 479 -10.47 12.99 -29.83
CA CYS A 479 -10.63 11.59 -29.46
C CYS A 479 -9.81 10.68 -30.38
N PRO A 480 -8.90 9.84 -29.89
CA PRO A 480 -8.11 8.94 -30.72
C PRO A 480 -8.96 7.93 -31.53
N LYS A 481 -10.17 7.62 -31.04
CA LYS A 481 -11.03 6.61 -31.66
C LYS A 481 -11.93 7.20 -32.75
N CYS A 482 -12.51 8.39 -32.56
CA CYS A 482 -13.49 8.95 -33.49
C CYS A 482 -13.12 10.32 -34.08
N GLY A 483 -12.01 10.94 -33.69
CA GLY A 483 -11.56 12.25 -34.15
C GLY A 483 -12.36 13.44 -33.63
N GLY A 484 -13.46 13.22 -32.89
CA GLY A 484 -14.31 14.28 -32.34
C GLY A 484 -13.65 15.01 -31.16
N ASP A 485 -14.28 16.12 -30.74
CA ASP A 485 -13.80 16.86 -29.58
C ASP A 485 -13.90 16.02 -28.30
N ALA A 486 -12.86 16.08 -27.48
CA ALA A 486 -12.74 15.29 -26.26
C ALA A 486 -11.88 16.04 -25.23
N LYS A 487 -11.83 15.52 -24.02
CA LYS A 487 -11.04 16.10 -22.93
C LYS A 487 -10.07 15.06 -22.35
N ARG A 488 -8.83 15.44 -22.12
CA ARG A 488 -7.89 14.60 -21.37
C ARG A 488 -8.29 14.52 -19.91
N GLU A 489 -7.93 13.38 -19.30
CA GLU A 489 -7.96 13.27 -17.84
C GLU A 489 -6.99 14.30 -17.24
N THR A 490 -7.40 14.90 -16.13
CA THR A 490 -6.63 15.97 -15.46
C THR A 490 -6.05 15.56 -14.12
N ASP A 491 -6.44 14.41 -13.60
CA ASP A 491 -5.82 13.86 -12.41
C ASP A 491 -4.50 13.16 -12.77
N THR A 492 -3.62 13.07 -11.79
CA THR A 492 -2.33 12.37 -11.91
C THR A 492 -2.36 11.06 -11.11
N MET A 493 -1.45 10.15 -11.42
CA MET A 493 -1.23 8.94 -10.65
C MET A 493 -0.60 9.26 -9.28
N PRO A 494 -0.77 8.41 -8.26
CA PRO A 494 -0.05 8.56 -7.00
C PRO A 494 1.45 8.24 -7.20
N GLN A 495 2.30 8.75 -6.32
CA GLN A 495 3.75 8.42 -6.34
C GLN A 495 4.03 6.90 -6.36
N TRP A 496 3.13 6.10 -5.78
CA TRP A 496 3.23 4.64 -5.77
C TRP A 496 3.18 3.99 -7.15
N ALA A 497 2.70 4.69 -8.18
CA ALA A 497 2.69 4.20 -9.55
C ALA A 497 4.11 4.01 -10.08
N GLY A 498 4.92 5.07 -10.02
CA GLY A 498 6.32 5.01 -10.42
C GLY A 498 7.13 4.01 -9.59
N SER A 499 6.90 3.96 -8.27
CA SER A 499 7.63 3.03 -7.39
C SER A 499 7.18 1.57 -7.52
N SER A 500 6.09 1.25 -8.22
CA SER A 500 5.61 -0.13 -8.35
C SER A 500 6.40 -1.00 -9.33
N TRP A 501 7.28 -0.43 -10.16
CA TRP A 501 7.97 -1.19 -11.21
C TRP A 501 9.45 -0.81 -11.43
N TYR A 502 10.02 0.09 -10.65
CA TYR A 502 11.38 0.64 -10.81
C TYR A 502 12.47 -0.43 -10.87
N PHE A 503 12.31 -1.53 -10.14
CA PHE A 503 13.23 -2.66 -10.16
C PHE A 503 13.32 -3.34 -11.54
N LEU A 504 12.28 -3.25 -12.35
CA LEU A 504 12.31 -3.71 -13.74
C LEU A 504 13.09 -2.71 -14.62
N ARG A 505 12.87 -1.41 -14.40
CA ARG A 505 13.55 -0.37 -15.17
C ARG A 505 15.06 -0.33 -14.93
N TYR A 506 15.51 -0.62 -13.72
CA TYR A 506 16.95 -0.75 -13.43
C TYR A 506 17.65 -1.82 -14.26
N ILE A 507 16.93 -2.84 -14.68
CA ILE A 507 17.50 -3.91 -15.51
C ILE A 507 17.93 -3.37 -16.87
N ASP A 508 17.20 -2.37 -17.41
CA ASP A 508 17.47 -1.78 -18.72
C ASP A 508 17.06 -0.29 -18.75
N ALA A 509 17.78 0.50 -17.95
CA ALA A 509 17.41 1.87 -17.58
C ALA A 509 17.29 2.85 -18.76
N HIS A 510 18.01 2.61 -19.86
CA HIS A 510 18.11 3.51 -21.00
C HIS A 510 17.40 3.06 -22.26
N ASN A 511 16.63 1.96 -22.19
CA ASN A 511 15.88 1.48 -23.33
C ASN A 511 14.69 2.41 -23.62
N ASP A 512 14.64 2.93 -24.85
CA ASP A 512 13.57 3.82 -25.32
C ASP A 512 12.46 3.11 -26.13
N LYS A 513 12.69 1.84 -26.48
CA LYS A 513 11.80 1.02 -27.33
C LYS A 513 10.86 0.15 -26.53
N VAL A 514 11.35 -0.44 -25.44
CA VAL A 514 10.59 -1.28 -24.52
C VAL A 514 10.91 -0.88 -23.09
N PHE A 515 10.04 -1.23 -22.13
CA PHE A 515 10.27 -0.86 -20.73
C PHE A 515 11.50 -1.55 -20.13
N ALA A 516 11.84 -2.74 -20.62
CA ALA A 516 13.10 -3.44 -20.41
C ALA A 516 13.21 -4.58 -21.45
N ASP A 517 14.44 -4.89 -21.88
CA ASP A 517 14.71 -5.98 -22.82
C ASP A 517 14.32 -7.35 -22.22
N PRO A 518 13.55 -8.19 -22.94
CA PRO A 518 13.10 -9.50 -22.43
C PRO A 518 14.24 -10.45 -22.04
N GLU A 519 15.38 -10.44 -22.73
CA GLU A 519 16.51 -11.31 -22.41
C GLU A 519 17.29 -10.79 -21.18
N GLU A 520 17.29 -9.48 -20.95
CA GLU A 520 17.80 -8.90 -19.71
C GLU A 520 16.87 -9.25 -18.53
N LEU A 521 15.54 -9.18 -18.73
CA LEU A 521 14.57 -9.57 -17.71
C LEU A 521 14.71 -11.05 -17.32
N LYS A 522 14.90 -11.94 -18.28
CA LYS A 522 15.12 -13.37 -18.03
C LYS A 522 16.39 -13.65 -17.23
N TYR A 523 17.44 -12.88 -17.46
CA TYR A 523 18.70 -13.06 -16.76
C TYR A 523 18.63 -12.52 -15.32
N TRP A 524 18.06 -11.32 -15.12
CA TRP A 524 18.12 -10.63 -13.83
C TRP A 524 16.99 -10.98 -12.87
N LEU A 525 15.79 -11.36 -13.35
CA LEU A 525 14.66 -11.69 -12.49
C LEU A 525 14.68 -13.14 -11.97
N PRO A 526 14.09 -13.40 -10.81
CA PRO A 526 13.60 -12.40 -9.86
C PRO A 526 14.76 -11.64 -9.19
N VAL A 527 14.47 -10.51 -8.55
CA VAL A 527 15.41 -9.84 -7.63
C VAL A 527 15.80 -10.84 -6.54
N ASP A 528 17.11 -11.09 -6.36
CA ASP A 528 17.57 -12.14 -5.42
C ASP A 528 17.34 -11.77 -3.96
N TRP A 529 17.56 -10.51 -3.62
CA TRP A 529 17.34 -10.03 -2.26
C TRP A 529 16.94 -8.55 -2.24
N TYR A 530 15.77 -8.27 -1.67
CA TYR A 530 15.23 -6.93 -1.52
C TYR A 530 15.18 -6.51 -0.05
N ASN A 531 15.81 -5.38 0.30
CA ASN A 531 15.80 -4.81 1.64
C ASN A 531 15.01 -3.50 1.69
N GLY A 532 14.14 -3.33 2.69
CA GLY A 532 13.36 -2.10 2.84
C GLY A 532 12.59 -2.00 4.15
N GLY A 533 11.89 -0.88 4.36
CA GLY A 533 11.19 -0.56 5.59
C GLY A 533 9.96 -1.44 5.85
N MET A 534 9.66 -1.65 7.14
CA MET A 534 8.45 -2.38 7.56
C MET A 534 7.16 -1.63 7.21
N GLU A 535 7.22 -0.29 7.13
CA GLU A 535 6.10 0.58 6.78
C GLU A 535 5.58 0.38 5.35
N HIS A 536 6.42 -0.20 4.48
CA HIS A 536 6.09 -0.46 3.09
C HIS A 536 5.50 -1.85 2.84
N VAL A 537 5.44 -2.73 3.86
CA VAL A 537 4.97 -4.12 3.72
C VAL A 537 3.55 -4.21 3.19
N THR A 538 2.65 -3.34 3.66
CA THR A 538 1.23 -3.28 3.25
C THR A 538 0.93 -2.20 2.21
N ARG A 539 1.96 -1.52 1.68
CA ARG A 539 1.86 -0.45 0.67
C ARG A 539 2.66 -0.83 -0.58
N HIS A 540 3.83 -0.22 -0.73
CA HIS A 540 4.71 -0.43 -1.89
C HIS A 540 4.93 -1.91 -2.23
N LEU A 541 5.18 -2.77 -1.23
CA LEU A 541 5.47 -4.19 -1.49
C LEU A 541 4.26 -4.93 -2.09
N ILE A 542 3.03 -4.64 -1.64
CA ILE A 542 1.80 -5.20 -2.23
C ILE A 542 1.59 -4.62 -3.64
N TYR A 543 1.74 -3.31 -3.82
CA TYR A 543 1.53 -2.66 -5.11
C TYR A 543 2.51 -3.14 -6.17
N SER A 544 3.81 -3.23 -5.83
CA SER A 544 4.83 -3.71 -6.77
C SER A 544 4.64 -5.18 -7.14
N ARG A 545 4.20 -6.03 -6.19
CA ARG A 545 3.83 -7.42 -6.46
C ARG A 545 2.61 -7.52 -7.36
N PHE A 546 1.58 -6.70 -7.15
CA PHE A 546 0.40 -6.63 -8.00
C PHE A 546 0.76 -6.23 -9.44
N TRP A 547 1.51 -5.14 -9.62
CA TRP A 547 1.93 -4.67 -10.95
C TRP A 547 2.78 -5.72 -11.68
N HIS A 548 3.72 -6.32 -10.97
CA HIS A 548 4.57 -7.38 -11.53
C HIS A 548 3.76 -8.63 -11.91
N ARG A 549 2.81 -9.04 -11.06
CA ARG A 549 1.94 -10.19 -11.33
C ARG A 549 1.05 -9.96 -12.55
N PHE A 550 0.53 -8.75 -12.72
CA PHE A 550 -0.18 -8.37 -13.93
C PHE A 550 0.73 -8.47 -15.17
N LEU A 551 1.94 -7.92 -15.10
CA LEU A 551 2.90 -8.02 -16.21
C LEU A 551 3.27 -9.48 -16.53
N TYR A 552 3.35 -10.34 -15.53
CA TYR A 552 3.55 -11.77 -15.72
C TYR A 552 2.37 -12.42 -16.44
N ASP A 553 1.15 -12.12 -16.05
CA ASP A 553 -0.06 -12.67 -16.66
C ASP A 553 -0.20 -12.31 -18.15
N ILE A 554 0.28 -11.12 -18.54
CA ILE A 554 0.29 -10.70 -19.95
C ILE A 554 1.58 -11.05 -20.69
N GLY A 555 2.50 -11.79 -20.06
CA GLY A 555 3.73 -12.31 -20.69
C GLY A 555 4.88 -11.31 -20.84
N GLU A 556 4.85 -10.19 -20.16
CA GLU A 556 5.87 -9.12 -20.27
C GLU A 556 7.07 -9.35 -19.33
N VAL A 557 6.93 -10.17 -18.28
CA VAL A 557 8.00 -10.55 -17.36
C VAL A 557 8.03 -12.06 -17.14
N PRO A 558 9.21 -12.67 -16.86
CA PRO A 558 9.36 -14.12 -16.83
C PRO A 558 9.00 -14.78 -15.50
N THR A 559 8.82 -14.04 -14.43
CA THR A 559 8.58 -14.56 -13.07
C THR A 559 7.28 -14.05 -12.48
N ALA A 560 6.59 -14.90 -11.74
CA ALA A 560 5.31 -14.54 -11.12
C ALA A 560 5.48 -13.60 -9.91
N GLU A 561 6.60 -13.74 -9.17
CA GLU A 561 6.95 -12.85 -8.07
C GLU A 561 8.20 -12.03 -8.40
N PRO A 562 8.24 -10.74 -8.02
CA PRO A 562 9.35 -9.85 -8.35
C PRO A 562 10.59 -10.11 -7.50
N TYR A 563 10.42 -10.55 -6.24
CA TYR A 563 11.47 -10.63 -5.24
C TYR A 563 11.53 -12.03 -4.65
N ALA A 564 12.69 -12.72 -4.76
CA ALA A 564 12.88 -14.04 -4.18
C ALA A 564 12.99 -14.00 -2.65
N LYS A 565 13.68 -12.97 -2.13
CA LYS A 565 13.90 -12.79 -0.69
C LYS A 565 13.65 -11.35 -0.25
N ARG A 566 13.01 -11.19 0.92
CA ARG A 566 12.79 -9.89 1.57
C ARG A 566 13.50 -9.85 2.92
N SER A 567 14.06 -8.70 3.27
CA SER A 567 14.49 -8.35 4.62
C SER A 567 14.03 -6.94 4.98
N ALA A 568 13.94 -6.66 6.28
CA ALA A 568 13.62 -5.33 6.76
C ALA A 568 14.65 -4.90 7.80
N GLN A 569 15.12 -3.66 7.68
CA GLN A 569 15.96 -3.03 8.69
C GLN A 569 15.13 -2.44 9.81
N GLY A 570 15.65 -2.51 11.03
CA GLY A 570 15.10 -1.77 12.16
C GLY A 570 15.40 -0.27 12.07
N MET A 571 14.53 0.52 12.67
CA MET A 571 14.62 1.98 12.65
C MET A 571 15.84 2.48 13.45
N VAL A 572 16.55 3.48 12.93
CA VAL A 572 17.52 4.24 13.71
C VAL A 572 16.79 5.37 14.42
N LEU A 573 16.82 5.32 15.75
CA LEU A 573 16.20 6.32 16.62
C LEU A 573 17.22 7.44 16.95
N GLY A 574 16.71 8.61 17.31
CA GLY A 574 17.55 9.65 17.92
C GLY A 574 18.19 9.16 19.22
N ALA A 575 19.19 9.86 19.73
CA ALA A 575 19.88 9.52 20.99
C ALA A 575 18.93 9.45 22.20
N ASN A 576 17.78 10.09 22.09
CA ASN A 576 16.70 10.07 23.10
C ASN A 576 15.75 8.85 22.97
N GLY A 577 16.02 7.91 22.04
CA GLY A 577 15.18 6.74 21.80
C GLY A 577 13.89 7.02 21.02
N VAL A 578 13.70 8.23 20.50
CA VAL A 578 12.53 8.63 19.73
C VAL A 578 12.86 8.61 18.22
N LYS A 579 11.87 8.30 17.37
CA LYS A 579 12.01 8.36 15.92
C LYS A 579 12.63 9.68 15.48
N MET A 580 13.64 9.63 14.62
CA MET A 580 14.24 10.83 14.05
C MET A 580 13.23 11.62 13.23
N SER A 581 13.12 12.91 13.54
CA SER A 581 12.24 13.84 12.84
C SER A 581 12.88 15.23 12.79
N LYS A 582 12.72 15.91 11.66
CA LYS A 582 13.23 17.29 11.49
C LYS A 582 12.58 18.26 12.47
N SER A 583 11.28 18.08 12.75
CA SER A 583 10.55 18.90 13.71
C SER A 583 11.06 18.76 15.14
N LEU A 584 11.66 17.61 15.47
CA LEU A 584 12.26 17.34 16.79
C LEU A 584 13.74 17.73 16.85
N GLY A 585 14.37 18.08 15.74
CA GLY A 585 15.79 18.44 15.68
C GLY A 585 16.74 17.31 16.08
N ASN A 586 16.30 16.06 16.06
CA ASN A 586 17.07 14.86 16.47
C ASN A 586 17.59 14.03 15.30
N VAL A 587 17.59 14.57 14.09
CA VAL A 587 18.12 13.92 12.88
C VAL A 587 19.64 14.00 12.87
N VAL A 588 20.30 12.90 12.52
CA VAL A 588 21.75 12.85 12.31
C VAL A 588 22.04 12.82 10.81
N ASP A 589 22.75 13.85 10.32
CA ASP A 589 23.17 13.93 8.92
C ASP A 589 24.37 12.99 8.69
N PRO A 590 24.33 12.10 7.70
CA PRO A 590 25.45 11.23 7.37
C PRO A 590 26.72 12.00 6.95
N ASN A 591 26.59 13.20 6.37
CA ASN A 591 27.74 14.03 6.01
C ASN A 591 28.56 14.41 7.24
N ASP A 592 27.91 14.83 8.33
CA ASP A 592 28.61 15.23 9.57
C ASP A 592 29.40 14.06 10.15
N VAL A 593 28.83 12.85 10.09
CA VAL A 593 29.51 11.64 10.58
C VAL A 593 30.71 11.28 9.67
N VAL A 594 30.55 11.38 8.35
CA VAL A 594 31.63 11.13 7.38
C VAL A 594 32.75 12.15 7.55
N ASP A 595 32.42 13.43 7.75
CA ASP A 595 33.42 14.49 7.95
C ASP A 595 34.25 14.30 9.22
N GLN A 596 33.63 13.78 10.29
CA GLN A 596 34.32 13.57 11.58
C GLN A 596 35.06 12.23 11.66
N TYR A 597 34.49 11.15 11.05
CA TYR A 597 34.95 9.79 11.33
C TYR A 597 35.24 8.95 10.08
N GLY A 598 34.86 9.40 8.88
CA GLY A 598 35.00 8.68 7.62
C GLY A 598 33.84 7.77 7.26
N ALA A 599 33.72 7.47 5.97
CA ALA A 599 32.63 6.66 5.41
C ALA A 599 32.63 5.21 5.94
N ASP A 600 33.81 4.59 6.06
CA ASP A 600 33.94 3.24 6.59
C ASP A 600 33.46 3.12 8.05
N THR A 601 33.72 4.17 8.86
CA THR A 601 33.24 4.21 10.25
C THR A 601 31.72 4.26 10.31
N LEU A 602 31.10 5.09 9.47
CA LEU A 602 29.65 5.21 9.42
C LEU A 602 29.01 3.87 9.00
N ARG A 603 29.46 3.25 7.90
CA ARG A 603 28.96 1.94 7.43
C ARG A 603 29.16 0.84 8.48
N THR A 604 30.32 0.81 9.12
CA THR A 604 30.60 -0.16 10.21
C THR A 604 29.65 0.04 11.38
N TYR A 605 29.45 1.28 11.82
CA TYR A 605 28.63 1.56 12.99
C TYR A 605 27.16 1.24 12.78
N VAL A 606 26.56 1.63 11.65
CA VAL A 606 25.12 1.38 11.40
C VAL A 606 24.79 -0.12 11.32
N LEU A 607 25.77 -0.98 11.05
CA LEU A 607 25.63 -2.43 11.09
C LEU A 607 25.98 -3.05 12.44
N PHE A 608 26.73 -2.35 13.28
CA PHE A 608 27.18 -2.82 14.58
C PHE A 608 26.25 -2.38 15.74
N MET A 609 25.38 -1.41 15.52
CA MET A 609 24.58 -0.76 16.57
C MET A 609 23.51 -1.66 17.23
N GLY A 610 23.36 -2.90 16.79
CA GLY A 610 22.40 -3.88 17.33
C GLY A 610 21.94 -4.88 16.28
N ASP A 611 20.93 -5.67 16.59
CA ASP A 611 20.28 -6.54 15.63
C ASP A 611 19.77 -5.70 14.44
N TYR A 612 20.04 -6.21 13.21
CA TYR A 612 19.72 -5.47 11.98
C TYR A 612 18.23 -5.17 11.85
N GLY A 613 17.36 -6.12 12.22
CA GLY A 613 15.91 -5.99 12.17
C GLY A 613 15.30 -5.18 13.31
N SER A 614 16.07 -4.86 14.35
CA SER A 614 15.58 -4.16 15.54
C SER A 614 15.86 -2.65 15.49
N ALA A 615 14.95 -1.89 16.11
CA ALA A 615 15.17 -0.45 16.31
C ALA A 615 16.28 -0.22 17.34
N ALA A 616 17.17 0.75 17.08
CA ALA A 616 18.28 1.08 17.99
C ALA A 616 18.52 2.59 18.04
N PRO A 617 18.85 3.14 19.22
CA PRO A 617 19.18 4.56 19.36
C PRO A 617 20.58 4.86 18.84
N TRP A 618 20.75 6.04 18.24
CA TRP A 618 22.05 6.56 17.83
C TRP A 618 22.95 6.87 19.04
N SER A 619 24.24 6.56 18.94
CA SER A 619 25.22 6.81 20.00
C SER A 619 26.55 7.30 19.41
N ASP A 620 26.88 8.56 19.63
CA ASP A 620 28.16 9.17 19.20
C ASP A 620 29.37 8.49 19.86
N THR A 621 29.21 7.99 21.08
CA THR A 621 30.28 7.26 21.78
C THR A 621 30.59 5.94 21.07
N SER A 622 29.57 5.24 20.59
CA SER A 622 29.75 3.98 19.87
C SER A 622 30.35 4.17 18.48
N VAL A 623 30.02 5.29 17.78
CA VAL A 623 30.67 5.69 16.53
C VAL A 623 32.20 5.81 16.72
N LYS A 624 32.64 6.49 17.81
CA LYS A 624 34.06 6.60 18.17
C LYS A 624 34.71 5.25 18.43
N GLY A 625 33.95 4.29 18.96
CA GLY A 625 34.38 2.91 19.15
C GLY A 625 34.71 2.22 17.82
N CYS A 626 33.81 2.34 16.82
CA CYS A 626 34.04 1.83 15.46
C CYS A 626 35.23 2.50 14.80
N ARG A 627 35.41 3.82 14.96
CA ARG A 627 36.59 4.53 14.45
C ARG A 627 37.88 3.96 15.01
N ARG A 628 37.98 3.76 16.34
CA ARG A 628 39.16 3.16 16.98
C ARG A 628 39.42 1.73 16.50
N PHE A 629 38.37 0.96 16.24
CA PHE A 629 38.50 -0.39 15.67
C PHE A 629 39.19 -0.33 14.30
N LEU A 630 38.74 0.56 13.39
CA LEU A 630 39.31 0.71 12.06
C LEU A 630 40.77 1.22 12.10
N ASP A 631 41.09 2.17 12.99
CA ASP A 631 42.47 2.64 13.19
C ASP A 631 43.40 1.51 13.62
N ARG A 632 42.95 0.65 14.55
CA ARG A 632 43.72 -0.52 15.00
C ARG A 632 43.88 -1.55 13.90
N THR A 633 42.83 -1.82 13.11
CA THR A 633 42.90 -2.73 11.95
C THR A 633 43.90 -2.23 10.91
N ALA A 634 43.89 -0.95 10.60
CA ALA A 634 44.87 -0.36 9.67
C ALA A 634 46.31 -0.45 10.20
N ALA A 635 46.53 -0.30 11.50
CA ALA A 635 47.85 -0.44 12.12
C ALA A 635 48.44 -1.85 12.00
N LEU A 636 47.60 -2.91 11.91
CA LEU A 636 48.08 -4.28 11.68
C LEU A 636 48.88 -4.42 10.38
N THR A 637 48.55 -3.64 9.35
CA THR A 637 49.26 -3.65 8.07
C THR A 637 50.73 -3.24 8.23
N ASP A 638 51.02 -2.27 9.10
CA ASP A 638 52.39 -1.85 9.37
C ASP A 638 53.16 -2.91 10.19
N MET A 639 52.49 -3.63 11.09
CA MET A 639 53.08 -4.73 11.84
C MET A 639 53.47 -5.88 10.91
N ILE A 640 52.59 -6.26 9.99
CA ILE A 640 52.80 -7.36 9.05
C ILE A 640 53.97 -7.02 8.09
N LYS A 641 54.01 -5.81 7.57
CA LYS A 641 55.12 -5.36 6.70
C LYS A 641 56.51 -5.44 7.38
N GLY A 642 56.56 -5.28 8.70
CA GLY A 642 57.80 -5.39 9.47
C GLY A 642 58.27 -6.82 9.71
N THR A 643 57.42 -7.83 9.49
CA THR A 643 57.73 -9.24 9.77
C THR A 643 58.24 -10.04 8.57
N GLY A 644 58.29 -9.43 7.35
CA GLY A 644 58.72 -10.10 6.13
C GLY A 644 57.82 -11.25 5.67
N VAL A 645 56.62 -11.38 6.23
CA VAL A 645 55.61 -12.33 5.76
C VAL A 645 54.87 -11.70 4.58
N THR A 646 55.01 -12.25 3.39
CA THR A 646 54.31 -11.87 2.16
C THR A 646 52.95 -12.57 2.07
#